data_e9fa780bef16222d8431966414483dca
#
_entry.id   e9fa780bef16222d8431966414483dca
#
_cell.length_a   1.000
_cell.length_b   1.000
_cell.length_c   1.000
_cell.angle_alpha   90.00
_cell.angle_beta   90.00
_cell.angle_gamma   90.00
#
_symmetry.space_group_name_H-M   'P 1'
#
loop_
_entity.id
_entity.type
_entity.pdbx_description
1 polymer ?
#
loop_
_entity_poly.entity_id
_entity_poly.type
_entity_poly.pdbx_seq_one_letter_code
_entity_poly.pdbx_strand_id
1 'polypeptide(L)'
;MGVFKKIFKSYSEKEVKRVMPIVEQINKLEPEMEKLTDKELTGKTEYLKKQLEEGKTLDDILPEAFAVVREASKRVLGLRHFDVQLIGGIILHQGRISEMKTGEGKTLVATLPAYLNALTGKGVHVITVNDYLAKRDSEWMGKLYKFLGLSVGLVVNGLEPDQRREAYAADITYGTNNEFGFDYLRDNMVLYKEQLVQRELNYAIVDEIDSILIDEARTPLIISGRANKSSELYKKADGFVRTLDAKVIVEEDVKDYDQAEDNEKYDYIVDLKAKSASLTQKGIKKAEEYFKLENFNDLENSEIVHNVNQALRAHGVMKKDIDYIVKDGEVLIVDEFTGRIMYGRRYNNGLHQAIEAKEHVKIADESKTLATITFQNYFRMYNKLSGMTGTAMTEESEFQEIYHLDVVSIPTNKPMIRKDTSDIIYKNEKAKFRAVVQDVKESYKKGQPVLIGTVSIEKSEKLSKILTKEGIKHQVLNAKAHEREAEIIAQAGKYGAVTIATNMAGRGTDIMLGGNSEYLAKQEMKRMKYASEMIEQATAFNETEDQDIINARKKFRELVKKYEKEIEEEKQKVVEAGGLKIIGTERHESRRIDNQLRGRSGRQGDPGCSRFYIGLDDNLMKIFGGDAITKVYDKLNASEDLPIESRIITNAVENAQKRVEGRNFSIRKNVLKYDDVMNAQRELIYRQRREVLDGKDLKDNIEKMFNSIVDNVVSTHFSAVDNEKVNKEALMQDITDVFGITELESVKKENPDVVEVSEELAKVVSEKYAEKEKDFGEKEIRELERVVVLKVVDQKWMDHIDNMEELKNGIGLRAYGQKDPVVQYRIEGTDMFDEMNENIRLDVVKILSHVEKVGNVVRTSNVKVTNEGFDENAISLVEGKLSQSDKNHVQQTIVNDGPKVGRNDPCPCGSGKKYKNCCGRNQ
;
A
#
# COMPACT_ATOMS: atom_id res chain seq x y z
N MET A 1 -43.43 -1.42 -10.77
CA MET A 1 -42.05 -1.83 -10.96
C MET A 1 -41.75 -3.33 -10.74
N GLY A 2 -42.57 -4.09 -10.00
CA GLY A 2 -42.31 -5.52 -9.69
C GLY A 2 -42.45 -6.53 -10.84
N VAL A 3 -43.21 -6.23 -11.88
CA VAL A 3 -43.46 -7.14 -13.00
C VAL A 3 -42.34 -7.08 -14.04
N PHE A 4 -41.75 -5.91 -14.30
CA PHE A 4 -40.61 -5.74 -15.21
C PHE A 4 -39.32 -6.37 -14.70
N LYS A 5 -39.07 -6.43 -13.37
CA LYS A 5 -37.91 -7.12 -12.79
C LYS A 5 -37.93 -8.66 -12.99
N LYS A 6 -39.09 -9.26 -13.22
CA LYS A 6 -39.20 -10.72 -13.50
C LYS A 6 -38.88 -11.09 -14.95
N ILE A 7 -38.85 -10.13 -15.87
CA ILE A 7 -38.66 -10.41 -17.31
C ILE A 7 -37.20 -10.21 -17.75
N PHE A 8 -36.49 -9.28 -17.12
CA PHE A 8 -35.07 -9.04 -17.44
C PHE A 8 -34.19 -9.49 -16.27
N LYS A 9 -33.50 -10.62 -16.46
CA LYS A 9 -32.48 -11.10 -15.53
C LYS A 9 -31.31 -10.11 -15.47
N SER A 10 -30.77 -9.87 -14.27
CA SER A 10 -29.56 -9.07 -14.11
C SER A 10 -28.38 -9.72 -14.81
N TYR A 11 -27.34 -8.93 -15.10
CA TYR A 11 -26.08 -9.46 -15.66
C TYR A 11 -25.54 -10.63 -14.84
N SER A 12 -25.41 -10.45 -13.53
CA SER A 12 -24.92 -11.48 -12.62
C SER A 12 -25.79 -12.76 -12.65
N GLU A 13 -27.12 -12.65 -12.73
CA GLU A 13 -28.00 -13.83 -12.84
C GLU A 13 -27.80 -14.61 -14.15
N LYS A 14 -27.43 -13.93 -15.23
CA LYS A 14 -27.10 -14.59 -16.51
C LYS A 14 -25.77 -15.33 -16.41
N GLU A 15 -24.76 -14.69 -15.84
CA GLU A 15 -23.44 -15.28 -15.65
C GLU A 15 -23.48 -16.48 -14.69
N VAL A 16 -24.18 -16.37 -13.56
CA VAL A 16 -24.40 -17.50 -12.65
C VAL A 16 -25.01 -18.69 -13.38
N LYS A 17 -26.00 -18.44 -14.26
CA LYS A 17 -26.60 -19.51 -15.07
C LYS A 17 -25.64 -20.12 -16.09
N ARG A 18 -24.73 -19.31 -16.63
CA ARG A 18 -23.76 -19.77 -17.62
C ARG A 18 -22.76 -20.75 -17.00
N VAL A 19 -22.41 -20.56 -15.73
CA VAL A 19 -21.45 -21.45 -15.03
C VAL A 19 -22.11 -22.66 -14.35
N MET A 20 -23.43 -22.65 -14.17
CA MET A 20 -24.16 -23.78 -13.54
C MET A 20 -23.89 -25.16 -14.15
N PRO A 21 -23.77 -25.32 -15.50
CA PRO A 21 -23.44 -26.62 -16.08
C PRO A 21 -22.10 -27.18 -15.59
N ILE A 22 -21.11 -26.29 -15.34
CA ILE A 22 -19.80 -26.69 -14.77
C ILE A 22 -19.97 -27.17 -13.33
N VAL A 23 -20.76 -26.46 -12.53
CA VAL A 23 -21.09 -26.86 -11.15
C VAL A 23 -21.78 -28.24 -11.14
N GLU A 24 -22.71 -28.49 -12.07
CA GLU A 24 -23.36 -29.80 -12.20
C GLU A 24 -22.35 -30.92 -12.54
N GLN A 25 -21.34 -30.63 -13.39
CA GLN A 25 -20.27 -31.58 -13.68
C GLN A 25 -19.44 -31.89 -12.46
N ILE A 26 -19.04 -30.84 -11.66
CA ILE A 26 -18.31 -31.01 -10.42
C ILE A 26 -19.11 -31.89 -9.42
N ASN A 27 -20.42 -31.62 -9.29
CA ASN A 27 -21.32 -32.41 -8.43
C ASN A 27 -21.42 -33.87 -8.85
N LYS A 28 -21.40 -34.14 -10.17
CA LYS A 28 -21.41 -35.54 -10.68
C LYS A 28 -20.12 -36.29 -10.36
N LEU A 29 -18.99 -35.62 -10.27
CA LEU A 29 -17.68 -36.21 -9.95
C LEU A 29 -17.50 -36.47 -8.45
N GLU A 30 -18.27 -35.80 -7.57
CA GLU A 30 -18.12 -35.90 -6.11
C GLU A 30 -18.19 -37.37 -5.59
N PRO A 31 -19.17 -38.24 -5.97
CA PRO A 31 -19.22 -39.62 -5.51
C PRO A 31 -18.04 -40.49 -5.97
N GLU A 32 -17.35 -40.09 -7.03
CA GLU A 32 -16.15 -40.76 -7.52
C GLU A 32 -14.96 -40.37 -6.63
N MET A 33 -14.81 -39.06 -6.34
CA MET A 33 -13.74 -38.55 -5.46
C MET A 33 -13.86 -39.10 -4.03
N GLU A 34 -15.08 -39.25 -3.50
CA GLU A 34 -15.31 -39.81 -2.17
C GLU A 34 -14.78 -41.27 -2.01
N LYS A 35 -14.73 -42.03 -3.08
CA LYS A 35 -14.25 -43.44 -3.05
C LYS A 35 -12.73 -43.54 -3.08
N LEU A 36 -12.02 -42.49 -3.47
CA LEU A 36 -10.57 -42.50 -3.55
C LEU A 36 -9.94 -42.54 -2.14
N THR A 37 -8.86 -43.28 -2.01
CA THR A 37 -8.01 -43.20 -0.83
C THR A 37 -7.27 -41.89 -0.80
N ASP A 38 -6.72 -41.46 0.35
CA ASP A 38 -5.96 -40.23 0.47
C ASP A 38 -4.78 -40.19 -0.50
N LYS A 39 -4.10 -41.30 -0.69
CA LYS A 39 -2.99 -41.44 -1.62
C LYS A 39 -3.42 -41.28 -3.10
N GLU A 40 -4.56 -41.85 -3.46
CA GLU A 40 -5.11 -41.67 -4.81
C GLU A 40 -5.60 -40.26 -5.06
N LEU A 41 -6.24 -39.64 -4.04
CA LEU A 41 -6.69 -38.25 -4.14
C LEU A 41 -5.52 -37.29 -4.28
N THR A 42 -4.44 -37.42 -3.49
CA THR A 42 -3.20 -36.68 -3.63
C THR A 42 -2.54 -36.91 -4.99
N GLY A 43 -2.53 -38.15 -5.49
CA GLY A 43 -2.01 -38.50 -6.81
C GLY A 43 -2.73 -37.82 -7.98
N LYS A 44 -3.96 -37.31 -7.78
CA LYS A 44 -4.69 -36.53 -8.80
C LYS A 44 -3.96 -35.25 -9.20
N THR A 45 -3.21 -34.65 -8.32
CA THR A 45 -2.42 -33.45 -8.62
C THR A 45 -1.40 -33.70 -9.75
N GLU A 46 -0.61 -34.77 -9.64
CA GLU A 46 0.35 -35.12 -10.68
C GLU A 46 -0.35 -35.56 -11.99
N TYR A 47 -1.46 -36.26 -11.87
CA TYR A 47 -2.28 -36.62 -13.02
C TYR A 47 -2.79 -35.37 -13.77
N LEU A 48 -3.30 -34.34 -13.06
CA LEU A 48 -3.78 -33.10 -13.66
C LEU A 48 -2.65 -32.27 -14.27
N LYS A 49 -1.49 -32.20 -13.63
CA LYS A 49 -0.28 -31.56 -14.19
C LYS A 49 0.10 -32.21 -15.52
N LYS A 50 0.11 -33.55 -15.58
CA LYS A 50 0.41 -34.29 -16.79
C LYS A 50 -0.59 -34.01 -17.91
N GLN A 51 -1.88 -33.84 -17.57
CA GLN A 51 -2.91 -33.49 -18.56
C GLN A 51 -2.67 -32.11 -19.18
N LEU A 52 -2.13 -31.14 -18.38
CA LEU A 52 -1.72 -29.84 -18.90
C LEU A 52 -0.50 -29.96 -19.84
N GLU A 53 0.46 -30.79 -19.48
CA GLU A 53 1.63 -31.10 -20.34
C GLU A 53 1.22 -31.77 -21.66
N GLU A 54 0.17 -32.58 -21.64
CA GLU A 54 -0.44 -33.23 -22.82
C GLU A 54 -1.26 -32.26 -23.69
N GLY A 55 -1.39 -30.98 -23.28
CA GLY A 55 -2.01 -29.90 -24.05
C GLY A 55 -3.46 -29.59 -23.71
N LYS A 56 -4.02 -30.12 -22.61
CA LYS A 56 -5.32 -29.68 -22.10
C LYS A 56 -5.20 -28.29 -21.48
N THR A 57 -6.28 -27.53 -21.54
CA THR A 57 -6.38 -26.21 -20.94
C THR A 57 -6.78 -26.32 -19.45
N LEU A 58 -6.60 -25.24 -18.70
CA LEU A 58 -7.09 -25.15 -17.33
C LEU A 58 -8.61 -25.30 -17.25
N ASP A 59 -9.34 -24.80 -18.26
CA ASP A 59 -10.80 -24.93 -18.31
C ASP A 59 -11.25 -26.39 -18.54
N ASP A 60 -10.50 -27.18 -19.29
CA ASP A 60 -10.81 -28.59 -19.54
C ASP A 60 -10.68 -29.44 -18.25
N ILE A 61 -9.70 -29.14 -17.40
CA ILE A 61 -9.45 -29.88 -16.15
C ILE A 61 -10.17 -29.28 -14.95
N LEU A 62 -10.76 -28.09 -15.06
CA LEU A 62 -11.41 -27.36 -13.97
C LEU A 62 -12.44 -28.20 -13.19
N PRO A 63 -13.39 -28.94 -13.84
CA PRO A 63 -14.38 -29.69 -13.10
C PRO A 63 -13.76 -30.76 -12.20
N GLU A 64 -12.75 -31.49 -12.71
CA GLU A 64 -12.07 -32.54 -11.95
C GLU A 64 -11.20 -31.93 -10.82
N ALA A 65 -10.46 -30.85 -11.12
CA ALA A 65 -9.64 -30.15 -10.13
C ALA A 65 -10.49 -29.61 -8.96
N PHE A 66 -11.64 -29.01 -9.25
CA PHE A 66 -12.53 -28.50 -8.21
C PHE A 66 -13.18 -29.62 -7.39
N ALA A 67 -13.50 -30.76 -8.00
CA ALA A 67 -13.99 -31.94 -7.29
C ALA A 67 -12.93 -32.51 -6.34
N VAL A 68 -11.66 -32.56 -6.75
CA VAL A 68 -10.51 -32.96 -5.92
C VAL A 68 -10.35 -32.02 -4.72
N VAL A 69 -10.35 -30.70 -4.94
CA VAL A 69 -10.22 -29.70 -3.86
C VAL A 69 -11.39 -29.81 -2.89
N ARG A 70 -12.61 -29.99 -3.38
CA ARG A 70 -13.82 -30.12 -2.56
C ARG A 70 -13.74 -31.31 -1.61
N GLU A 71 -13.36 -32.50 -2.12
CA GLU A 71 -13.21 -33.68 -1.31
C GLU A 71 -12.02 -33.56 -0.33
N ALA A 72 -10.88 -33.08 -0.79
CA ALA A 72 -9.72 -32.85 0.07
C ALA A 72 -10.05 -31.86 1.20
N SER A 73 -10.77 -30.76 0.90
CA SER A 73 -11.24 -29.79 1.90
C SER A 73 -12.16 -30.46 2.95
N LYS A 74 -13.06 -31.32 2.52
CA LYS A 74 -13.94 -32.08 3.42
C LYS A 74 -13.14 -32.99 4.38
N ARG A 75 -12.08 -33.64 3.87
CA ARG A 75 -11.23 -34.54 4.70
C ARG A 75 -10.30 -33.79 5.63
N VAL A 76 -9.63 -32.75 5.13
CA VAL A 76 -8.56 -32.06 5.86
C VAL A 76 -9.09 -30.96 6.78
N LEU A 77 -10.06 -30.15 6.27
CA LEU A 77 -10.61 -29.01 6.97
C LEU A 77 -11.97 -29.29 7.63
N GLY A 78 -12.64 -30.39 7.27
CA GLY A 78 -14.02 -30.63 7.67
C GLY A 78 -15.04 -29.75 6.97
N LEU A 79 -14.64 -29.04 5.90
CA LEU A 79 -15.45 -28.04 5.19
C LEU A 79 -15.70 -28.49 3.76
N ARG A 80 -16.98 -28.72 3.42
CA ARG A 80 -17.40 -29.02 2.05
C ARG A 80 -17.84 -27.73 1.36
N HIS A 81 -17.29 -27.44 0.19
CA HIS A 81 -17.73 -26.28 -0.61
C HIS A 81 -19.20 -26.41 -1.04
N PHE A 82 -19.96 -25.34 -0.84
CA PHE A 82 -21.32 -25.20 -1.36
C PHE A 82 -21.32 -24.88 -2.85
N ASP A 83 -22.43 -25.11 -3.54
CA ASP A 83 -22.54 -24.81 -4.97
C ASP A 83 -22.31 -23.33 -5.27
N VAL A 84 -22.78 -22.41 -4.41
CA VAL A 84 -22.50 -20.97 -4.53
C VAL A 84 -21.02 -20.65 -4.41
N GLN A 85 -20.27 -21.42 -3.63
CA GLN A 85 -18.82 -21.27 -3.48
C GLN A 85 -18.08 -21.81 -4.71
N LEU A 86 -18.56 -22.90 -5.34
CA LEU A 86 -18.04 -23.37 -6.63
C LEU A 86 -18.22 -22.31 -7.72
N ILE A 87 -19.40 -21.66 -7.78
CA ILE A 87 -19.66 -20.55 -8.69
C ILE A 87 -18.66 -19.43 -8.46
N GLY A 88 -18.46 -19.03 -7.19
CA GLY A 88 -17.47 -18.00 -6.83
C GLY A 88 -16.06 -18.35 -7.30
N GLY A 89 -15.63 -19.60 -7.10
CA GLY A 89 -14.33 -20.11 -7.56
C GLY A 89 -14.15 -20.08 -9.09
N ILE A 90 -15.20 -20.44 -9.83
CA ILE A 90 -15.19 -20.38 -11.31
C ILE A 90 -15.04 -18.92 -11.78
N ILE A 91 -15.80 -17.99 -11.19
CA ILE A 91 -15.71 -16.56 -11.54
C ILE A 91 -14.31 -16.02 -11.26
N LEU A 92 -13.70 -16.37 -10.13
CA LEU A 92 -12.32 -16.00 -9.82
C LEU A 92 -11.32 -16.58 -10.84
N HIS A 93 -11.50 -17.87 -11.22
CA HIS A 93 -10.65 -18.48 -12.24
C HIS A 93 -10.72 -17.75 -13.59
N GLN A 94 -11.89 -17.20 -13.93
CA GLN A 94 -12.10 -16.43 -15.17
C GLN A 94 -11.43 -15.03 -15.14
N GLY A 95 -10.72 -14.65 -14.08
CA GLY A 95 -10.10 -13.33 -13.95
C GLY A 95 -11.14 -12.22 -13.73
N ARG A 96 -12.11 -12.46 -12.88
CA ARG A 96 -13.24 -11.55 -12.59
C ARG A 96 -13.40 -11.35 -11.09
N ILE A 97 -14.26 -10.41 -10.69
CA ILE A 97 -14.57 -10.16 -9.29
C ILE A 97 -15.79 -10.96 -8.85
N SER A 98 -15.61 -11.79 -7.84
CA SER A 98 -16.69 -12.53 -7.19
C SER A 98 -17.22 -11.73 -6.01
N GLU A 99 -18.38 -11.07 -6.16
CA GLU A 99 -19.04 -10.41 -5.02
C GLU A 99 -19.84 -11.47 -4.24
N MET A 100 -19.29 -11.89 -3.12
CA MET A 100 -19.95 -12.79 -2.16
C MET A 100 -20.16 -12.08 -0.84
N LYS A 101 -21.39 -12.14 -0.30
CA LYS A 101 -21.69 -11.47 0.97
C LYS A 101 -20.77 -11.93 2.09
N THR A 102 -20.55 -11.07 3.06
CA THR A 102 -19.72 -11.39 4.22
C THR A 102 -20.26 -12.62 4.96
N GLY A 103 -19.37 -13.55 5.35
CA GLY A 103 -19.79 -14.80 5.99
C GLY A 103 -20.12 -15.95 5.03
N GLU A 104 -19.99 -15.78 3.71
CA GLU A 104 -20.20 -16.86 2.71
C GLU A 104 -18.95 -17.74 2.48
N GLY A 105 -17.87 -17.54 3.26
CA GLY A 105 -16.66 -18.37 3.20
C GLY A 105 -15.73 -18.08 2.02
N LYS A 106 -15.52 -16.79 1.69
CA LYS A 106 -14.62 -16.36 0.60
C LYS A 106 -13.23 -16.97 0.68
N THR A 107 -12.63 -17.06 1.88
CA THR A 107 -11.32 -17.69 2.09
C THR A 107 -11.28 -19.13 1.57
N LEU A 108 -12.35 -19.90 1.79
CA LEU A 108 -12.46 -21.27 1.30
C LEU A 108 -12.65 -21.31 -0.23
N VAL A 109 -13.41 -20.34 -0.78
CA VAL A 109 -13.63 -20.20 -2.25
C VAL A 109 -12.32 -20.00 -3.00
N ALA A 110 -11.42 -19.17 -2.46
CA ALA A 110 -10.12 -18.90 -3.06
C ALA A 110 -9.28 -20.17 -3.26
N THR A 111 -9.50 -21.24 -2.46
CA THR A 111 -8.73 -22.49 -2.58
C THR A 111 -8.94 -23.18 -3.93
N LEU A 112 -10.11 -23.06 -4.52
CA LEU A 112 -10.47 -23.69 -5.79
C LEU A 112 -9.63 -23.16 -6.96
N PRO A 113 -9.68 -21.84 -7.29
CA PRO A 113 -8.88 -21.29 -8.37
C PRO A 113 -7.39 -21.23 -8.05
N ALA A 114 -7.00 -21.13 -6.76
CA ALA A 114 -5.59 -21.15 -6.38
C ALA A 114 -4.96 -22.49 -6.69
N TYR A 115 -5.60 -23.61 -6.30
CA TYR A 115 -5.13 -24.96 -6.65
C TYR A 115 -5.03 -25.13 -8.16
N LEU A 116 -6.12 -24.86 -8.89
CA LEU A 116 -6.18 -25.07 -10.34
C LEU A 116 -5.06 -24.33 -11.08
N ASN A 117 -4.83 -23.05 -10.75
CA ASN A 117 -3.82 -22.25 -11.44
C ASN A 117 -2.40 -22.58 -10.97
N ALA A 118 -2.22 -23.06 -9.73
CA ALA A 118 -0.92 -23.52 -9.22
C ALA A 118 -0.38 -24.76 -9.98
N LEU A 119 -1.25 -25.57 -10.56
CA LEU A 119 -0.85 -26.72 -11.39
C LEU A 119 0.04 -26.34 -12.58
N THR A 120 -0.02 -25.08 -13.03
CA THR A 120 0.84 -24.57 -14.11
C THR A 120 2.31 -24.40 -13.70
N GLY A 121 2.65 -24.47 -12.40
CA GLY A 121 4.00 -24.21 -11.87
C GLY A 121 4.45 -22.74 -11.93
N LYS A 122 3.62 -21.81 -12.46
CA LYS A 122 3.97 -20.39 -12.61
C LYS A 122 3.78 -19.54 -11.36
N GLY A 123 3.19 -20.10 -10.31
CA GLY A 123 2.89 -19.45 -9.03
C GLY A 123 1.55 -18.71 -9.02
N VAL A 124 0.93 -18.73 -7.85
CA VAL A 124 -0.32 -18.02 -7.54
C VAL A 124 -0.13 -17.19 -6.29
N HIS A 125 -0.50 -15.91 -6.35
CA HIS A 125 -0.46 -15.01 -5.21
C HIS A 125 -1.87 -14.82 -4.64
N VAL A 126 -2.05 -15.07 -3.34
CA VAL A 126 -3.28 -14.77 -2.60
C VAL A 126 -3.00 -13.58 -1.70
N ILE A 127 -3.58 -12.44 -2.05
CA ILE A 127 -3.22 -11.14 -1.50
C ILE A 127 -4.31 -10.66 -0.55
N THR A 128 -3.91 -10.30 0.68
CA THR A 128 -4.80 -9.83 1.74
C THR A 128 -4.41 -8.42 2.20
N VAL A 129 -5.27 -7.81 3.03
CA VAL A 129 -5.08 -6.43 3.51
C VAL A 129 -4.13 -6.30 4.72
N ASN A 130 -3.76 -7.41 5.39
CA ASN A 130 -2.87 -7.35 6.54
C ASN A 130 -2.19 -8.69 6.86
N ASP A 131 -1.09 -8.64 7.62
CA ASP A 131 -0.25 -9.79 7.98
C ASP A 131 -1.00 -10.85 8.79
N TYR A 132 -1.93 -10.43 9.67
CA TYR A 132 -2.72 -11.36 10.46
C TYR A 132 -3.56 -12.29 9.58
N LEU A 133 -4.26 -11.73 8.58
CA LEU A 133 -5.06 -12.51 7.64
C LEU A 133 -4.17 -13.39 6.74
N ALA A 134 -3.06 -12.82 6.24
CA ALA A 134 -2.12 -13.57 5.41
C ALA A 134 -1.59 -14.80 6.15
N LYS A 135 -1.16 -14.64 7.41
CA LYS A 135 -0.65 -15.72 8.25
C LYS A 135 -1.74 -16.74 8.58
N ARG A 136 -2.91 -16.29 9.05
CA ARG A 136 -4.05 -17.16 9.37
C ARG A 136 -4.46 -18.03 8.18
N ASP A 137 -4.64 -17.39 7.02
CA ASP A 137 -5.21 -18.05 5.85
C ASP A 137 -4.17 -18.97 5.18
N SER A 138 -2.89 -18.60 5.16
CA SER A 138 -1.81 -19.48 4.69
C SER A 138 -1.65 -20.74 5.55
N GLU A 139 -1.78 -20.61 6.88
CA GLU A 139 -1.69 -21.75 7.79
C GLU A 139 -2.94 -22.64 7.70
N TRP A 140 -4.11 -22.04 7.62
CA TRP A 140 -5.39 -22.78 7.62
C TRP A 140 -5.64 -23.46 6.27
N MET A 141 -5.62 -22.71 5.17
CA MET A 141 -5.82 -23.26 3.82
C MET A 141 -4.58 -24.01 3.33
N GLY A 142 -3.41 -23.67 3.83
CA GLY A 142 -2.16 -24.36 3.52
C GLY A 142 -2.17 -25.86 3.82
N LYS A 143 -2.93 -26.32 4.80
CA LYS A 143 -3.12 -27.77 5.05
C LYS A 143 -3.72 -28.48 3.85
N LEU A 144 -4.74 -27.86 3.23
CA LEU A 144 -5.39 -28.42 2.05
C LEU A 144 -4.41 -28.51 0.88
N TYR A 145 -3.65 -27.46 0.62
CA TYR A 145 -2.68 -27.46 -0.47
C TYR A 145 -1.54 -28.43 -0.25
N LYS A 146 -0.99 -28.50 0.97
CA LYS A 146 0.06 -29.46 1.34
C LYS A 146 -0.43 -30.90 1.24
N PHE A 147 -1.67 -31.18 1.66
CA PHE A 147 -2.28 -32.51 1.47
C PHE A 147 -2.35 -32.90 0.00
N LEU A 148 -2.64 -31.92 -0.88
CA LEU A 148 -2.68 -32.12 -2.33
C LEU A 148 -1.28 -32.07 -2.98
N GLY A 149 -0.19 -31.94 -2.22
CA GLY A 149 1.18 -31.97 -2.71
C GLY A 149 1.70 -30.65 -3.26
N LEU A 150 1.07 -29.51 -2.95
CA LEU A 150 1.53 -28.18 -3.33
C LEU A 150 2.23 -27.48 -2.17
N SER A 151 3.24 -26.67 -2.51
CA SER A 151 3.99 -25.84 -1.56
C SER A 151 3.26 -24.51 -1.30
N VAL A 152 3.41 -23.99 -0.06
CA VAL A 152 2.78 -22.74 0.37
C VAL A 152 3.81 -21.84 1.02
N GLY A 153 3.93 -20.61 0.49
CA GLY A 153 4.75 -19.55 1.02
C GLY A 153 3.93 -18.47 1.73
N LEU A 154 4.58 -17.73 2.62
CA LEU A 154 3.98 -16.59 3.32
C LEU A 154 4.94 -15.40 3.25
N VAL A 155 4.47 -14.24 2.78
CA VAL A 155 5.21 -12.98 2.71
C VAL A 155 4.52 -11.95 3.59
N VAL A 156 5.20 -11.59 4.69
CA VAL A 156 4.76 -10.60 5.67
C VAL A 156 5.93 -9.70 6.06
N ASN A 157 5.65 -8.63 6.80
CA ASN A 157 6.69 -7.72 7.25
C ASN A 157 7.73 -8.45 8.14
N GLY A 158 9.01 -8.02 8.05
CA GLY A 158 10.10 -8.54 8.88
C GLY A 158 10.76 -9.82 8.38
N LEU A 159 10.43 -10.31 7.17
CA LEU A 159 11.11 -11.45 6.57
C LEU A 159 12.42 -11.03 5.88
N GLU A 160 13.46 -11.83 6.07
CA GLU A 160 14.73 -11.69 5.36
C GLU A 160 14.61 -12.04 3.86
N PRO A 161 15.46 -11.48 2.99
CA PRO A 161 15.39 -11.71 1.54
C PRO A 161 15.41 -13.19 1.12
N ASP A 162 16.19 -14.03 1.78
CA ASP A 162 16.24 -15.47 1.47
C ASP A 162 14.92 -16.17 1.80
N GLN A 163 14.29 -15.80 2.93
CA GLN A 163 12.98 -16.32 3.32
C GLN A 163 11.89 -15.86 2.34
N ARG A 164 11.97 -14.59 1.87
CA ARG A 164 11.07 -14.08 0.84
C ARG A 164 11.21 -14.86 -0.46
N ARG A 165 12.45 -15.13 -0.90
CA ARG A 165 12.73 -15.90 -2.13
C ARG A 165 12.16 -17.31 -2.04
N GLU A 166 12.34 -17.98 -0.90
CA GLU A 166 11.75 -19.30 -0.64
C GLU A 166 10.20 -19.22 -0.69
N ALA A 167 9.60 -18.20 -0.07
CA ALA A 167 8.16 -18.02 -0.07
C ALA A 167 7.59 -17.76 -1.48
N TYR A 168 8.27 -16.95 -2.30
CA TYR A 168 7.85 -16.73 -3.69
C TYR A 168 8.12 -17.92 -4.61
N ALA A 169 9.05 -18.79 -4.27
CA ALA A 169 9.30 -20.02 -5.03
C ALA A 169 8.19 -21.07 -4.84
N ALA A 170 7.35 -20.95 -3.80
CA ALA A 170 6.23 -21.85 -3.55
C ALA A 170 5.16 -21.79 -4.67
N ASP A 171 4.36 -22.85 -4.80
CA ASP A 171 3.26 -22.91 -5.78
C ASP A 171 2.18 -21.88 -5.50
N ILE A 172 1.90 -21.62 -4.22
CA ILE A 172 0.91 -20.63 -3.75
C ILE A 172 1.57 -19.77 -2.68
N THR A 173 1.58 -18.45 -2.88
CA THR A 173 2.17 -17.49 -1.94
C THR A 173 1.08 -16.57 -1.38
N TYR A 174 0.92 -16.59 -0.06
CA TYR A 174 0.08 -15.64 0.68
C TYR A 174 0.91 -14.43 1.10
N GLY A 175 0.30 -13.26 1.13
CA GLY A 175 0.97 -12.07 1.65
C GLY A 175 0.08 -10.83 1.62
N THR A 176 0.63 -9.69 2.05
CA THR A 176 -0.07 -8.42 2.03
C THR A 176 0.22 -7.64 0.76
N ASN A 177 -0.75 -6.84 0.31
CA ASN A 177 -0.65 -5.99 -0.86
C ASN A 177 0.61 -5.10 -0.85
N ASN A 178 0.93 -4.54 0.33
CA ASN A 178 2.09 -3.67 0.49
C ASN A 178 3.40 -4.42 0.29
N GLU A 179 3.57 -5.59 0.91
CA GLU A 179 4.82 -6.37 0.82
C GLU A 179 5.09 -6.83 -0.60
N PHE A 180 4.06 -7.31 -1.32
CA PHE A 180 4.19 -7.68 -2.73
C PHE A 180 4.65 -6.49 -3.60
N GLY A 181 4.07 -5.32 -3.39
CA GLY A 181 4.44 -4.13 -4.15
C GLY A 181 5.82 -3.58 -3.76
N PHE A 182 6.19 -3.60 -2.47
CA PHE A 182 7.53 -3.21 -2.04
C PHE A 182 8.60 -4.18 -2.52
N ASP A 183 8.32 -5.49 -2.52
CA ASP A 183 9.26 -6.48 -3.07
C ASP A 183 9.49 -6.28 -4.57
N TYR A 184 8.44 -5.95 -5.32
CA TYR A 184 8.57 -5.57 -6.72
C TYR A 184 9.50 -4.35 -6.90
N LEU A 185 9.34 -3.32 -6.08
CA LEU A 185 10.22 -2.15 -6.15
C LEU A 185 11.66 -2.50 -5.76
N ARG A 186 11.85 -3.30 -4.69
CA ARG A 186 13.18 -3.77 -4.25
C ARG A 186 13.89 -4.59 -5.33
N ASP A 187 13.16 -5.50 -5.98
CA ASP A 187 13.69 -6.33 -7.07
C ASP A 187 14.21 -5.52 -8.26
N ASN A 188 13.60 -4.33 -8.48
CA ASN A 188 14.06 -3.42 -9.53
C ASN A 188 15.19 -2.48 -9.08
N MET A 189 15.76 -2.68 -7.90
CA MET A 189 16.91 -1.92 -7.38
C MET A 189 18.13 -2.82 -7.11
N VAL A 190 18.04 -4.15 -7.27
CA VAL A 190 19.13 -5.10 -7.01
C VAL A 190 20.19 -5.05 -8.11
N LEU A 191 21.45 -5.37 -7.74
CA LEU A 191 22.57 -5.39 -8.68
C LEU A 191 22.88 -6.79 -9.21
N TYR A 192 22.37 -7.85 -8.58
CA TYR A 192 22.63 -9.24 -8.94
C TYR A 192 21.33 -10.02 -9.08
N LYS A 193 21.27 -10.91 -10.08
CA LYS A 193 20.09 -11.75 -10.35
C LYS A 193 19.69 -12.62 -9.14
N GLU A 194 20.65 -13.10 -8.39
CA GLU A 194 20.44 -13.93 -7.20
C GLU A 194 19.78 -13.18 -6.05
N GLN A 195 19.78 -11.84 -6.09
CA GLN A 195 19.11 -11.00 -5.10
C GLN A 195 17.63 -10.84 -5.36
N LEU A 196 17.16 -11.17 -6.56
CA LEU A 196 15.73 -11.15 -6.90
C LEU A 196 14.96 -12.11 -6.00
N VAL A 197 13.82 -11.65 -5.50
CA VAL A 197 12.95 -12.47 -4.64
C VAL A 197 11.68 -12.91 -5.35
N GLN A 198 11.09 -12.07 -6.21
CA GLN A 198 9.85 -12.39 -6.93
C GLN A 198 10.13 -13.15 -8.22
N ARG A 199 9.16 -14.00 -8.60
CA ARG A 199 9.02 -14.58 -9.93
C ARG A 199 8.16 -13.68 -10.82
N GLU A 200 7.84 -14.15 -12.04
CA GLU A 200 6.88 -13.48 -12.91
C GLU A 200 5.50 -13.37 -12.25
N LEU A 201 4.82 -12.23 -12.47
CA LEU A 201 3.50 -11.96 -11.93
C LEU A 201 2.42 -12.68 -12.76
N ASN A 202 2.16 -13.95 -12.42
CA ASN A 202 1.25 -14.78 -13.20
C ASN A 202 -0.21 -14.61 -12.82
N TYR A 203 -0.63 -15.04 -11.63
CA TYR A 203 -2.02 -14.95 -11.19
C TYR A 203 -2.15 -14.42 -9.77
N ALA A 204 -2.99 -13.40 -9.59
CA ALA A 204 -3.34 -12.86 -8.27
C ALA A 204 -4.82 -13.04 -7.96
N ILE A 205 -5.10 -13.52 -6.75
CA ILE A 205 -6.43 -13.51 -6.13
C ILE A 205 -6.39 -12.50 -4.99
N VAL A 206 -7.10 -11.39 -5.13
CA VAL A 206 -7.12 -10.30 -4.14
C VAL A 206 -8.32 -10.47 -3.23
N ASP A 207 -8.08 -10.76 -1.94
CA ASP A 207 -9.15 -10.75 -0.94
C ASP A 207 -9.46 -9.33 -0.48
N GLU A 208 -10.74 -9.04 -0.31
CA GLU A 208 -11.24 -7.68 -0.04
C GLU A 208 -10.73 -6.67 -1.09
N ILE A 209 -10.87 -7.04 -2.37
CA ILE A 209 -10.34 -6.29 -3.53
C ILE A 209 -10.74 -4.82 -3.56
N ASP A 210 -11.91 -4.47 -3.09
CA ASP A 210 -12.40 -3.10 -2.98
C ASP A 210 -11.62 -2.26 -1.97
N SER A 211 -11.08 -2.87 -0.91
CA SER A 211 -10.18 -2.17 0.01
C SER A 211 -8.84 -1.85 -0.64
N ILE A 212 -8.26 -2.85 -1.28
CA ILE A 212 -6.91 -2.75 -1.84
C ILE A 212 -6.91 -1.85 -3.08
N LEU A 213 -7.82 -2.09 -4.03
CA LEU A 213 -7.80 -1.43 -5.34
C LEU A 213 -8.59 -0.11 -5.40
N ILE A 214 -9.44 0.18 -4.41
CA ILE A 214 -10.20 1.43 -4.37
C ILE A 214 -9.75 2.31 -3.21
N ASP A 215 -9.76 1.80 -1.96
CA ASP A 215 -9.46 2.63 -0.79
C ASP A 215 -7.97 2.96 -0.67
N GLU A 216 -7.12 1.93 -0.66
CA GLU A 216 -5.68 2.09 -0.52
C GLU A 216 -5.00 2.60 -1.80
N ALA A 217 -5.66 2.46 -2.95
CA ALA A 217 -5.13 2.86 -4.25
C ALA A 217 -5.12 4.39 -4.49
N ARG A 218 -5.27 5.21 -3.46
CA ARG A 218 -5.14 6.68 -3.51
C ARG A 218 -3.69 7.14 -3.41
N THR A 219 -2.84 6.38 -2.74
CA THR A 219 -1.43 6.68 -2.53
C THR A 219 -0.56 5.63 -3.18
N PRO A 220 0.51 6.02 -3.89
CA PRO A 220 1.46 5.07 -4.45
C PRO A 220 2.27 4.40 -3.32
N LEU A 221 2.89 3.27 -3.65
CA LEU A 221 3.98 2.69 -2.87
C LEU A 221 5.25 3.44 -3.19
N ILE A 222 6.00 3.86 -2.18
CA ILE A 222 7.21 4.66 -2.34
C ILE A 222 8.31 4.04 -1.47
N ILE A 223 9.47 3.80 -2.07
CA ILE A 223 10.72 3.56 -1.34
C ILE A 223 11.48 4.88 -1.32
N SER A 224 11.80 5.36 -0.12
CA SER A 224 12.49 6.62 0.08
C SER A 224 13.89 6.39 0.67
N GLY A 225 14.85 7.20 0.23
CA GLY A 225 16.16 7.35 0.84
C GLY A 225 16.31 8.71 1.49
N ARG A 226 17.41 8.94 2.21
CA ARG A 226 17.68 10.26 2.82
C ARG A 226 18.13 11.27 1.75
N ALA A 227 17.58 12.47 1.81
CA ALA A 227 18.08 13.64 1.08
C ALA A 227 18.88 14.52 2.04
N ASN A 228 19.95 15.15 1.55
CA ASN A 228 20.82 16.03 2.36
C ASN A 228 20.26 17.45 2.54
N LYS A 229 18.94 17.62 2.80
CA LYS A 229 18.34 18.92 3.00
C LYS A 229 18.15 19.24 4.48
N SER A 230 18.31 20.53 4.83
CA SER A 230 18.33 21.02 6.22
C SER A 230 16.94 21.01 6.87
N SER A 231 16.81 20.41 8.05
CA SER A 231 15.59 20.40 8.88
C SER A 231 15.28 21.78 9.53
N GLU A 232 16.19 22.77 9.43
CA GLU A 232 16.01 24.08 10.07
C GLU A 232 14.91 24.94 9.44
N LEU A 233 14.72 24.82 8.11
CA LEU A 233 13.69 25.58 7.41
C LEU A 233 12.28 25.19 7.87
N TYR A 234 12.02 23.91 8.15
CA TYR A 234 10.73 23.47 8.69
C TYR A 234 10.41 24.08 10.04
N LYS A 235 11.40 24.23 10.93
CA LYS A 235 11.22 24.89 12.23
C LYS A 235 10.93 26.37 12.06
N LYS A 236 11.61 27.04 11.12
CA LYS A 236 11.37 28.46 10.83
C LYS A 236 9.98 28.68 10.22
N ALA A 237 9.57 27.81 9.30
CA ALA A 237 8.24 27.86 8.70
C ALA A 237 7.12 27.58 9.71
N ASP A 238 7.30 26.60 10.62
CA ASP A 238 6.38 26.35 11.72
C ASP A 238 6.26 27.57 12.64
N GLY A 239 7.41 28.16 13.03
CA GLY A 239 7.44 29.39 13.83
C GLY A 239 6.71 30.56 13.18
N PHE A 240 6.85 30.73 11.87
CA PHE A 240 6.14 31.73 11.10
C PHE A 240 4.62 31.49 11.09
N VAL A 241 4.18 30.28 10.72
CA VAL A 241 2.75 29.95 10.60
C VAL A 241 2.00 30.12 11.92
N ARG A 242 2.64 29.82 13.04
CA ARG A 242 2.06 30.05 14.38
C ARG A 242 1.73 31.50 14.68
N THR A 243 2.33 32.45 13.97
CA THR A 243 2.08 33.91 14.14
C THR A 243 0.94 34.42 13.27
N LEU A 244 0.37 33.57 12.41
CA LEU A 244 -0.63 33.94 11.41
C LEU A 244 -2.05 33.69 11.88
N ASP A 245 -2.96 34.57 11.48
CA ASP A 245 -4.42 34.42 11.69
C ASP A 245 -5.08 33.73 10.51
N ALA A 246 -5.77 32.61 10.79
CA ALA A 246 -6.43 31.78 9.79
C ALA A 246 -7.91 32.09 9.62
N LYS A 247 -8.42 32.08 8.39
CA LYS A 247 -9.85 31.88 8.10
C LYS A 247 -10.06 30.46 7.61
N VAL A 248 -10.95 29.74 8.27
CA VAL A 248 -11.38 28.40 7.84
C VAL A 248 -12.67 28.54 7.06
N ILE A 249 -12.64 28.19 5.78
CA ILE A 249 -13.83 28.16 4.91
C ILE A 249 -14.49 26.79 5.04
N VAL A 250 -15.77 26.81 5.46
CA VAL A 250 -16.69 25.68 5.38
C VAL A 250 -17.75 26.06 4.32
N GLU A 251 -18.31 25.11 3.60
CA GLU A 251 -19.12 25.27 2.39
C GLU A 251 -20.27 26.30 2.46
N GLU A 252 -20.70 26.67 3.66
CA GLU A 252 -21.75 27.67 3.89
C GLU A 252 -21.31 29.11 3.53
N ASP A 253 -19.99 29.38 3.56
CA ASP A 253 -19.42 30.70 3.33
C ASP A 253 -19.20 31.05 1.83
N VAL A 254 -19.35 30.07 0.93
CA VAL A 254 -19.00 30.27 -0.50
C VAL A 254 -19.96 31.19 -1.24
N LYS A 255 -21.17 31.43 -0.71
CA LYS A 255 -22.15 32.35 -1.32
C LYS A 255 -21.92 33.83 -0.97
N ASP A 256 -21.28 34.08 0.17
CA ASP A 256 -20.96 35.40 0.69
C ASP A 256 -19.44 35.62 0.79
N TYR A 257 -18.65 34.84 0.03
CA TYR A 257 -17.19 34.90 0.04
C TYR A 257 -16.73 36.13 -0.73
N ASP A 258 -16.41 37.23 -0.03
CA ASP A 258 -15.72 38.38 -0.56
C ASP A 258 -14.21 38.18 -0.42
N GLN A 259 -13.60 37.68 -1.50
CA GLN A 259 -12.15 37.38 -1.57
C GLN A 259 -11.29 38.63 -1.29
N ALA A 260 -11.78 39.81 -1.58
CA ALA A 260 -11.06 41.07 -1.35
C ALA A 260 -11.04 41.41 0.14
N GLU A 261 -12.16 41.31 0.85
CA GLU A 261 -12.26 41.60 2.28
C GLU A 261 -11.47 40.61 3.13
N ASP A 262 -11.48 39.35 2.76
CA ASP A 262 -10.73 38.29 3.48
C ASP A 262 -9.21 38.37 3.27
N ASN A 263 -8.75 38.83 2.09
CA ASN A 263 -7.34 39.06 1.81
C ASN A 263 -6.74 40.22 2.64
N GLU A 264 -7.57 41.15 3.08
CA GLU A 264 -7.14 42.27 3.96
C GLU A 264 -7.22 41.90 5.45
N LYS A 265 -8.13 41.02 5.81
CA LYS A 265 -8.43 40.69 7.22
C LYS A 265 -7.59 39.57 7.79
N TYR A 266 -7.46 38.46 7.06
CA TYR A 266 -6.78 37.25 7.49
C TYR A 266 -5.42 37.08 6.80
N ASP A 267 -4.52 36.32 7.43
CA ASP A 267 -3.18 36.09 6.90
C ASP A 267 -3.15 34.87 5.97
N TYR A 268 -4.00 33.86 6.24
CA TYR A 268 -4.14 32.72 5.35
C TYR A 268 -5.55 32.12 5.41
N ILE A 269 -5.89 31.38 4.37
CA ILE A 269 -7.20 30.76 4.17
C ILE A 269 -7.03 29.26 4.12
N VAL A 270 -7.87 28.55 4.87
CA VAL A 270 -7.95 27.09 4.91
C VAL A 270 -9.25 26.63 4.29
N ASP A 271 -9.17 25.91 3.19
CA ASP A 271 -10.32 25.23 2.57
C ASP A 271 -10.32 23.76 2.99
N LEU A 272 -11.22 23.41 3.91
CA LEU A 272 -11.35 22.05 4.43
C LEU A 272 -11.90 21.07 3.38
N LYS A 273 -12.64 21.56 2.38
CA LYS A 273 -13.17 20.76 1.30
C LYS A 273 -12.10 20.39 0.28
N ALA A 274 -11.29 21.34 -0.10
CA ALA A 274 -10.16 21.13 -1.00
C ALA A 274 -8.95 20.52 -0.29
N LYS A 275 -8.97 20.43 1.06
CA LYS A 275 -7.82 20.06 1.89
C LYS A 275 -6.58 20.90 1.55
N SER A 276 -6.78 22.21 1.36
CA SER A 276 -5.73 23.18 0.99
C SER A 276 -5.65 24.33 1.96
N ALA A 277 -4.47 24.95 2.04
CA ALA A 277 -4.24 26.17 2.78
C ALA A 277 -3.32 27.08 1.97
N SER A 278 -3.63 28.37 1.90
CA SER A 278 -2.88 29.34 1.11
C SER A 278 -2.79 30.71 1.81
N LEU A 279 -1.63 31.38 1.64
CA LEU A 279 -1.46 32.74 2.12
C LEU A 279 -2.33 33.71 1.37
N THR A 280 -2.81 34.73 2.06
CA THR A 280 -3.41 35.95 1.46
C THR A 280 -2.32 36.94 1.08
N GLN A 281 -2.70 38.04 0.41
CA GLN A 281 -1.76 39.14 0.14
C GLN A 281 -1.10 39.71 1.41
N LYS A 282 -1.87 39.79 2.51
CA LYS A 282 -1.39 40.19 3.82
C LYS A 282 -0.40 39.18 4.41
N GLY A 283 -0.68 37.89 4.25
CA GLY A 283 0.21 36.83 4.70
C GLY A 283 1.53 36.77 3.93
N ILE A 284 1.48 37.02 2.61
CA ILE A 284 2.68 37.12 1.76
C ILE A 284 3.59 38.25 2.24
N LYS A 285 3.06 39.44 2.52
CA LYS A 285 3.87 40.57 3.05
C LYS A 285 4.52 40.22 4.39
N LYS A 286 3.79 39.57 5.30
CA LYS A 286 4.36 39.08 6.56
C LYS A 286 5.46 38.01 6.33
N ALA A 287 5.33 37.15 5.32
CA ALA A 287 6.34 36.19 4.97
C ALA A 287 7.62 36.87 4.46
N GLU A 288 7.48 37.87 3.58
CA GLU A 288 8.59 38.70 3.08
C GLU A 288 9.36 39.36 4.22
N GLU A 289 8.63 39.97 5.17
CA GLU A 289 9.24 40.60 6.35
C GLU A 289 9.93 39.57 7.27
N TYR A 290 9.30 38.42 7.54
CA TYR A 290 9.81 37.40 8.46
C TYR A 290 11.06 36.69 7.93
N PHE A 291 11.04 36.34 6.64
CA PHE A 291 12.16 35.65 5.98
C PHE A 291 13.16 36.63 5.36
N LYS A 292 12.90 37.95 5.41
CA LYS A 292 13.72 39.05 4.82
C LYS A 292 13.90 38.88 3.31
N LEU A 293 12.81 38.69 2.59
CA LEU A 293 12.77 38.49 1.14
C LEU A 293 12.28 39.77 0.47
N GLU A 294 12.78 40.07 -0.72
CA GLU A 294 12.28 41.19 -1.56
C GLU A 294 10.95 40.79 -2.25
N ASN A 295 10.84 39.51 -2.66
CA ASN A 295 9.64 38.98 -3.29
C ASN A 295 9.48 37.51 -2.89
N PHE A 296 8.40 37.18 -2.20
CA PHE A 296 8.12 35.80 -1.75
C PHE A 296 7.97 34.81 -2.91
N ASN A 297 7.41 35.26 -4.04
CA ASN A 297 7.11 34.39 -5.19
C ASN A 297 8.26 34.29 -6.20
N ASP A 298 9.45 34.75 -5.87
CA ASP A 298 10.61 34.62 -6.74
C ASP A 298 11.09 33.18 -6.80
N LEU A 299 11.60 32.73 -7.96
CA LEU A 299 12.10 31.36 -8.18
C LEU A 299 13.23 31.01 -7.21
N GLU A 300 14.07 31.97 -6.83
CA GLU A 300 15.14 31.75 -5.86
C GLU A 300 14.62 31.41 -4.46
N ASN A 301 13.38 31.79 -4.13
CA ASN A 301 12.74 31.57 -2.84
C ASN A 301 11.82 30.32 -2.82
N SER A 302 11.82 29.52 -3.90
CA SER A 302 10.92 28.36 -4.07
C SER A 302 10.96 27.37 -2.90
N GLU A 303 12.12 27.13 -2.30
CA GLU A 303 12.27 26.26 -1.13
C GLU A 303 11.58 26.81 0.11
N ILE A 304 11.69 28.12 0.37
CA ILE A 304 11.00 28.79 1.49
C ILE A 304 9.49 28.76 1.26
N VAL A 305 9.04 29.09 0.06
CA VAL A 305 7.61 29.03 -0.34
C VAL A 305 7.05 27.63 -0.14
N HIS A 306 7.78 26.60 -0.55
CA HIS A 306 7.40 25.21 -0.37
C HIS A 306 7.23 24.86 1.12
N ASN A 307 8.22 25.15 1.94
CA ASN A 307 8.19 24.83 3.37
C ASN A 307 7.07 25.59 4.12
N VAL A 308 6.83 26.87 3.77
CA VAL A 308 5.71 27.64 4.33
C VAL A 308 4.37 27.02 3.93
N ASN A 309 4.19 26.63 2.68
CA ASN A 309 2.96 25.98 2.21
C ASN A 309 2.71 24.64 2.93
N GLN A 310 3.75 23.84 3.17
CA GLN A 310 3.61 22.59 3.91
C GLN A 310 3.29 22.84 5.39
N ALA A 311 3.87 23.86 6.00
CA ALA A 311 3.54 24.26 7.37
C ALA A 311 2.09 24.76 7.47
N LEU A 312 1.60 25.55 6.51
CA LEU A 312 0.18 25.97 6.45
C LEU A 312 -0.77 24.77 6.36
N ARG A 313 -0.45 23.79 5.52
CA ARG A 313 -1.23 22.55 5.41
C ARG A 313 -1.19 21.74 6.71
N ALA A 314 -0.02 21.61 7.34
CA ALA A 314 0.13 20.90 8.60
C ALA A 314 -0.73 21.54 9.71
N HIS A 315 -0.79 22.87 9.80
CA HIS A 315 -1.58 23.59 10.81
C HIS A 315 -3.07 23.67 10.47
N GLY A 316 -3.40 24.01 9.23
CA GLY A 316 -4.77 24.27 8.81
C GLY A 316 -5.59 23.02 8.51
N VAL A 317 -4.98 22.04 7.88
CA VAL A 317 -5.70 20.86 7.34
C VAL A 317 -5.49 19.62 8.20
N MET A 318 -4.25 19.33 8.63
CA MET A 318 -3.91 18.06 9.31
C MET A 318 -4.26 18.09 10.79
N LYS A 319 -5.06 17.15 11.25
CA LYS A 319 -5.57 17.08 12.64
C LYS A 319 -5.00 15.86 13.37
N LYS A 320 -4.46 16.13 14.57
CA LYS A 320 -4.02 15.10 15.49
C LYS A 320 -5.18 14.20 15.92
N ASP A 321 -4.91 12.89 16.08
CA ASP A 321 -5.87 11.84 16.43
C ASP A 321 -6.96 11.57 15.35
N ILE A 322 -6.84 12.20 14.17
CA ILE A 322 -7.67 11.95 13.00
C ILE A 322 -6.80 11.52 11.81
N ASP A 323 -5.89 12.40 11.37
CA ASP A 323 -5.02 12.14 10.23
C ASP A 323 -3.70 11.50 10.66
N TYR A 324 -3.23 11.78 11.88
CA TYR A 324 -2.01 11.24 12.47
C TYR A 324 -2.10 11.15 13.99
N ILE A 325 -1.26 10.30 14.58
CA ILE A 325 -1.04 10.24 16.03
C ILE A 325 0.45 10.49 16.34
N VAL A 326 0.73 10.90 17.58
CA VAL A 326 2.11 10.97 18.10
C VAL A 326 2.28 9.86 19.13
N LYS A 327 3.20 8.92 18.86
CA LYS A 327 3.53 7.81 19.75
C LYS A 327 5.05 7.67 19.81
N ASP A 328 5.59 7.50 21.00
CA ASP A 328 7.03 7.29 21.27
C ASP A 328 7.96 8.37 20.69
N GLY A 329 7.45 9.59 20.50
CA GLY A 329 8.19 10.71 19.93
C GLY A 329 8.21 10.74 18.40
N GLU A 330 7.39 9.91 17.73
CA GLU A 330 7.25 9.85 16.29
C GLU A 330 5.82 10.18 15.85
N VAL A 331 5.70 10.79 14.66
CA VAL A 331 4.42 11.00 13.99
C VAL A 331 4.09 9.75 13.19
N LEU A 332 2.92 9.16 13.44
CA LEU A 332 2.42 8.00 12.73
C LEU A 332 1.13 8.34 12.00
N ILE A 333 1.04 7.98 10.74
CA ILE A 333 -0.15 8.22 9.91
C ILE A 333 -1.29 7.32 10.37
N VAL A 334 -2.50 7.88 10.42
CA VAL A 334 -3.74 7.13 10.60
C VAL A 334 -4.45 7.09 9.25
N ASP A 335 -4.73 5.89 8.77
CA ASP A 335 -5.47 5.71 7.53
C ASP A 335 -6.91 6.23 7.68
N GLU A 336 -7.30 7.15 6.84
CA GLU A 336 -8.62 7.82 6.86
C GLU A 336 -9.78 6.82 6.72
N PHE A 337 -9.56 5.69 6.03
CA PHE A 337 -10.60 4.70 5.72
C PHE A 337 -10.69 3.60 6.76
N THR A 338 -9.56 3.04 7.14
CA THR A 338 -9.51 1.92 8.07
C THR A 338 -9.36 2.37 9.52
N GLY A 339 -8.92 3.62 9.75
CA GLY A 339 -8.58 4.14 11.09
C GLY A 339 -7.38 3.42 11.70
N ARG A 340 -6.58 2.71 10.90
CA ARG A 340 -5.40 1.97 11.35
C ARG A 340 -4.15 2.82 11.29
N ILE A 341 -3.20 2.55 12.20
CA ILE A 341 -1.88 3.16 12.15
C ILE A 341 -1.09 2.52 11.02
N MET A 342 -0.53 3.35 10.17
CA MET A 342 0.30 2.94 9.04
C MET A 342 1.78 3.06 9.43
N TYR A 343 2.34 2.00 9.98
CA TYR A 343 3.76 1.97 10.35
C TYR A 343 4.65 2.04 9.12
N GLY A 344 5.76 2.78 9.22
CA GLY A 344 6.75 2.92 8.16
C GLY A 344 6.32 3.81 6.98
N ARG A 345 5.09 4.34 6.98
CA ARG A 345 4.64 5.32 5.97
C ARG A 345 4.83 6.75 6.44
N ARG A 346 5.15 7.63 5.50
CA ARG A 346 5.31 9.07 5.74
C ARG A 346 4.52 9.86 4.70
N TYR A 347 4.08 11.07 5.06
CA TYR A 347 3.51 12.01 4.09
C TYR A 347 4.61 12.54 3.19
N ASN A 348 4.31 12.72 1.91
CA ASN A 348 5.25 13.17 0.89
C ASN A 348 5.48 14.69 0.93
N ASN A 349 6.46 15.15 0.15
CA ASN A 349 6.73 16.55 -0.14
C ASN A 349 6.92 17.42 1.11
N GLY A 350 7.62 16.93 2.12
CA GLY A 350 7.91 17.69 3.33
C GLY A 350 6.73 17.86 4.30
N LEU A 351 5.52 17.38 3.98
CA LEU A 351 4.35 17.50 4.86
C LEU A 351 4.56 16.76 6.18
N HIS A 352 5.21 15.59 6.16
CA HIS A 352 5.50 14.83 7.37
C HIS A 352 6.43 15.60 8.31
N GLN A 353 7.50 16.20 7.76
CA GLN A 353 8.44 17.04 8.48
C GLN A 353 7.76 18.31 9.04
N ALA A 354 6.83 18.90 8.28
CA ALA A 354 6.04 20.03 8.75
C ALA A 354 5.12 19.63 9.94
N ILE A 355 4.57 18.41 9.94
CA ILE A 355 3.79 17.87 11.07
C ILE A 355 4.72 17.55 12.25
N GLU A 356 5.90 16.98 12.03
CA GLU A 356 6.93 16.76 13.06
C GLU A 356 7.34 18.08 13.71
N ALA A 357 7.52 19.15 12.92
CA ALA A 357 7.79 20.51 13.43
C ALA A 357 6.62 21.04 14.27
N LYS A 358 5.39 20.90 13.78
CA LYS A 358 4.17 21.32 14.47
C LYS A 358 4.00 20.63 15.82
N GLU A 359 4.29 19.33 15.92
CA GLU A 359 4.16 18.54 17.15
C GLU A 359 5.41 18.57 18.04
N HIS A 360 6.44 19.33 17.64
CA HIS A 360 7.72 19.46 18.38
C HIS A 360 8.42 18.12 18.66
N VAL A 361 8.29 17.17 17.74
CA VAL A 361 9.07 15.93 17.76
C VAL A 361 10.36 16.09 16.94
N LYS A 362 11.24 15.10 16.98
CA LYS A 362 12.46 15.12 16.16
C LYS A 362 12.07 15.15 14.68
N ILE A 363 12.47 16.20 13.98
CA ILE A 363 12.27 16.30 12.52
C ILE A 363 13.30 15.38 11.87
N ALA A 364 12.83 14.41 11.10
CA ALA A 364 13.71 13.56 10.30
C ALA A 364 14.10 14.27 8.99
N ASP A 365 15.24 13.89 8.44
CA ASP A 365 15.75 14.43 7.18
C ASP A 365 14.71 14.24 6.05
N GLU A 366 14.73 15.14 5.07
CA GLU A 366 13.89 14.96 3.87
C GLU A 366 14.20 13.63 3.20
N SER A 367 13.17 12.99 2.67
CA SER A 367 13.31 11.75 1.94
C SER A 367 13.29 12.00 0.43
N LYS A 368 14.26 11.47 -0.30
CA LYS A 368 14.27 11.40 -1.75
C LYS A 368 13.55 10.13 -2.20
N THR A 369 12.70 10.22 -3.21
CA THR A 369 12.03 9.05 -3.79
C THR A 369 13.01 8.22 -4.59
N LEU A 370 13.27 6.99 -4.17
CA LEU A 370 14.14 6.04 -4.87
C LEU A 370 13.36 5.21 -5.90
N ALA A 371 12.18 4.75 -5.53
CA ALA A 371 11.30 4.00 -6.41
C ALA A 371 9.84 4.22 -6.02
N THR A 372 8.95 4.22 -6.98
CA THR A 372 7.51 4.40 -6.75
C THR A 372 6.70 3.60 -7.75
N ILE A 373 5.52 3.11 -7.31
CA ILE A 373 4.51 2.52 -8.19
C ILE A 373 3.13 2.68 -7.55
N THR A 374 2.11 2.95 -8.35
CA THR A 374 0.73 2.91 -7.87
C THR A 374 0.22 1.47 -7.77
N PHE A 375 -0.71 1.22 -6.85
CA PHE A 375 -1.36 -0.10 -6.77
C PHE A 375 -2.04 -0.47 -8.09
N GLN A 376 -2.66 0.53 -8.77
CA GLN A 376 -3.30 0.33 -10.05
C GLN A 376 -2.34 -0.28 -11.07
N ASN A 377 -1.17 0.32 -11.25
CA ASN A 377 -0.19 -0.15 -12.22
C ASN A 377 0.47 -1.46 -11.77
N TYR A 378 0.75 -1.64 -10.48
CA TYR A 378 1.28 -2.89 -9.97
C TYR A 378 0.35 -4.08 -10.26
N PHE A 379 -0.94 -3.97 -9.90
CA PHE A 379 -1.89 -5.08 -10.09
C PHE A 379 -2.24 -5.33 -11.57
N ARG A 380 -2.15 -4.32 -12.43
CA ARG A 380 -2.31 -4.48 -13.89
C ARG A 380 -1.19 -5.28 -14.56
N MET A 381 -0.06 -5.47 -13.89
CA MET A 381 1.08 -6.26 -14.40
C MET A 381 0.84 -7.77 -14.31
N TYR A 382 -0.11 -8.24 -13.49
CA TYR A 382 -0.43 -9.66 -13.44
C TYR A 382 -1.04 -10.14 -14.74
N ASN A 383 -0.58 -11.29 -15.24
CA ASN A 383 -1.17 -11.92 -16.44
C ASN A 383 -2.66 -12.23 -16.24
N LYS A 384 -3.05 -12.61 -15.02
CA LYS A 384 -4.43 -12.80 -14.61
C LYS A 384 -4.66 -12.19 -13.23
N LEU A 385 -5.66 -11.32 -13.13
CA LEU A 385 -6.09 -10.68 -11.88
C LEU A 385 -7.53 -11.09 -11.59
N SER A 386 -7.83 -11.44 -10.35
CA SER A 386 -9.18 -11.65 -9.86
C SER A 386 -9.30 -11.19 -8.41
N GLY A 387 -10.51 -11.08 -7.92
CA GLY A 387 -10.68 -10.73 -6.52
C GLY A 387 -12.06 -11.02 -5.97
N MET A 388 -12.17 -10.93 -4.67
CA MET A 388 -13.41 -11.21 -3.94
C MET A 388 -13.66 -10.16 -2.86
N THR A 389 -14.91 -9.82 -2.68
CA THR A 389 -15.38 -8.92 -1.60
C THR A 389 -16.89 -9.09 -1.42
N GLY A 390 -17.46 -8.47 -0.38
CA GLY A 390 -18.90 -8.43 -0.15
C GLY A 390 -19.60 -7.22 -0.77
N THR A 391 -18.87 -6.29 -1.41
CA THR A 391 -19.37 -4.93 -1.71
C THR A 391 -18.81 -4.31 -2.99
N ALA A 392 -18.40 -5.09 -3.99
CA ALA A 392 -17.79 -4.58 -5.22
C ALA A 392 -18.75 -3.87 -6.17
N MET A 393 -20.04 -4.24 -6.18
CA MET A 393 -21.02 -3.80 -7.18
C MET A 393 -21.25 -2.28 -7.19
N THR A 394 -20.97 -1.60 -6.09
CA THR A 394 -21.08 -0.13 -6.04
C THR A 394 -20.00 0.58 -6.85
N GLU A 395 -18.86 -0.07 -7.05
CA GLU A 395 -17.67 0.45 -7.72
C GLU A 395 -17.38 -0.29 -9.04
N GLU A 396 -18.36 -1.03 -9.60
CA GLU A 396 -18.21 -1.84 -10.81
C GLU A 396 -17.64 -1.03 -11.99
N SER A 397 -18.09 0.21 -12.17
CA SER A 397 -17.60 1.08 -13.25
C SER A 397 -16.10 1.39 -13.11
N GLU A 398 -15.62 1.58 -11.89
CA GLU A 398 -14.20 1.84 -11.63
C GLU A 398 -13.36 0.59 -11.86
N PHE A 399 -13.82 -0.59 -11.42
CA PHE A 399 -13.14 -1.85 -11.69
C PHE A 399 -13.04 -2.16 -13.19
N GLN A 400 -14.08 -1.87 -13.96
CA GLN A 400 -14.05 -2.04 -15.42
C GLN A 400 -13.10 -1.04 -16.08
N GLU A 401 -13.15 0.24 -15.72
CA GLU A 401 -12.40 1.28 -16.40
C GLU A 401 -10.90 1.22 -16.11
N ILE A 402 -10.51 0.93 -14.84
CA ILE A 402 -9.11 0.94 -14.41
C ILE A 402 -8.45 -0.43 -14.57
N TYR A 403 -9.12 -1.50 -14.15
CA TYR A 403 -8.53 -2.84 -14.03
C TYR A 403 -9.05 -3.83 -15.07
N HIS A 404 -10.02 -3.43 -15.89
CA HIS A 404 -10.71 -4.27 -16.87
C HIS A 404 -11.39 -5.51 -16.24
N LEU A 405 -11.81 -5.37 -14.98
CA LEU A 405 -12.50 -6.41 -14.21
C LEU A 405 -13.99 -6.11 -14.14
N ASP A 406 -14.82 -7.10 -14.43
CA ASP A 406 -16.25 -7.02 -14.17
C ASP A 406 -16.64 -7.71 -12.87
N VAL A 407 -17.80 -7.34 -12.33
CA VAL A 407 -18.28 -7.82 -11.03
C VAL A 407 -19.46 -8.76 -11.22
N VAL A 408 -19.36 -9.96 -10.66
CA VAL A 408 -20.46 -10.92 -10.62
C VAL A 408 -20.92 -11.11 -9.18
N SER A 409 -22.17 -10.72 -8.90
CA SER A 409 -22.78 -10.92 -7.59
C SER A 409 -23.30 -12.37 -7.47
N ILE A 410 -22.75 -13.10 -6.51
CA ILE A 410 -23.08 -14.51 -6.25
C ILE A 410 -24.25 -14.57 -5.24
N PRO A 411 -25.26 -15.43 -5.46
CA PRO A 411 -26.33 -15.62 -4.48
C PRO A 411 -25.81 -16.20 -3.17
N THR A 412 -26.46 -15.86 -2.06
CA THR A 412 -26.13 -16.44 -0.75
C THR A 412 -26.59 -17.88 -0.64
N ASN A 413 -25.85 -18.73 0.10
CA ASN A 413 -26.20 -20.13 0.33
C ASN A 413 -27.57 -20.28 1.04
N LYS A 414 -27.80 -19.44 2.05
CA LYS A 414 -29.11 -19.33 2.72
C LYS A 414 -29.70 -17.93 2.50
N PRO A 415 -31.03 -17.79 2.39
CA PRO A 415 -31.67 -16.50 2.24
C PRO A 415 -31.28 -15.53 3.35
N MET A 416 -30.94 -14.29 3.00
CA MET A 416 -30.66 -13.24 3.97
C MET A 416 -31.98 -12.73 4.56
N ILE A 417 -32.15 -12.88 5.87
CA ILE A 417 -33.35 -12.48 6.62
C ILE A 417 -33.16 -11.20 7.46
N ARG A 418 -31.96 -10.60 7.41
CA ARG A 418 -31.67 -9.33 8.09
C ARG A 418 -32.62 -8.24 7.63
N LYS A 419 -33.07 -7.42 8.59
CA LYS A 419 -33.95 -6.28 8.35
C LYS A 419 -33.14 -4.98 8.33
N ASP A 420 -32.96 -4.39 7.17
CA ASP A 420 -32.35 -3.07 7.02
C ASP A 420 -33.44 -2.00 7.07
N THR A 421 -33.48 -1.20 8.17
CA THR A 421 -34.45 -0.16 8.40
C THR A 421 -34.02 1.17 7.79
N SER A 422 -34.98 2.06 7.52
CA SER A 422 -34.72 3.40 7.02
C SER A 422 -33.88 4.22 7.98
N ASP A 423 -33.11 5.15 7.43
CA ASP A 423 -32.31 6.09 8.22
C ASP A 423 -33.20 7.01 9.04
N ILE A 424 -32.75 7.40 10.24
CA ILE A 424 -33.40 8.37 11.09
C ILE A 424 -32.53 9.62 11.15
N ILE A 425 -33.15 10.78 10.91
CA ILE A 425 -32.43 12.06 10.85
C ILE A 425 -32.83 12.94 12.01
N TYR A 426 -31.83 13.55 12.64
CA TYR A 426 -31.96 14.50 13.74
C TYR A 426 -31.34 15.84 13.38
N LYS A 427 -31.79 16.91 14.05
CA LYS A 427 -31.33 18.27 13.79
C LYS A 427 -29.83 18.43 14.09
N ASN A 428 -29.33 17.78 15.14
CA ASN A 428 -27.94 17.90 15.57
C ASN A 428 -27.37 16.61 16.18
N GLU A 429 -26.07 16.54 16.32
CA GLU A 429 -25.33 15.40 16.91
C GLU A 429 -25.78 15.04 18.31
N LYS A 430 -26.14 16.04 19.15
CA LYS A 430 -26.57 15.80 20.53
C LYS A 430 -27.89 15.04 20.59
N ALA A 431 -28.87 15.42 19.77
CA ALA A 431 -30.19 14.72 19.67
C ALA A 431 -29.99 13.32 19.10
N LYS A 432 -29.16 13.18 18.05
CA LYS A 432 -28.76 11.90 17.46
C LYS A 432 -28.17 10.95 18.50
N PHE A 433 -27.18 11.38 19.27
CA PHE A 433 -26.54 10.51 20.28
C PHE A 433 -27.51 10.13 21.42
N ARG A 434 -28.42 11.02 21.84
CA ARG A 434 -29.48 10.65 22.79
C ARG A 434 -30.35 9.50 22.26
N ALA A 435 -30.74 9.57 21.00
CA ALA A 435 -31.55 8.53 20.36
C ALA A 435 -30.76 7.21 20.20
N VAL A 436 -29.48 7.27 19.78
CA VAL A 436 -28.62 6.09 19.71
C VAL A 436 -28.50 5.42 21.09
N VAL A 437 -28.22 6.17 22.14
CA VAL A 437 -28.10 5.64 23.50
C VAL A 437 -29.41 5.01 23.99
N GLN A 438 -30.55 5.61 23.67
CA GLN A 438 -31.86 5.05 24.03
C GLN A 438 -32.09 3.71 23.30
N ASP A 439 -31.76 3.62 22.01
CA ASP A 439 -31.92 2.40 21.23
C ASP A 439 -30.98 1.28 21.71
N VAL A 440 -29.73 1.64 22.05
CA VAL A 440 -28.77 0.72 22.68
C VAL A 440 -29.30 0.21 24.03
N LYS A 441 -29.87 1.08 24.86
CA LYS A 441 -30.43 0.73 26.16
C LYS A 441 -31.59 -0.27 26.05
N GLU A 442 -32.45 -0.08 25.06
CA GLU A 442 -33.57 -0.99 24.77
C GLU A 442 -33.06 -2.36 24.30
N SER A 443 -32.09 -2.38 23.40
CA SER A 443 -31.46 -3.61 22.91
C SER A 443 -30.73 -4.35 24.02
N TYR A 444 -29.96 -3.62 24.83
CA TYR A 444 -29.23 -4.17 25.99
C TYR A 444 -30.16 -4.85 26.99
N LYS A 445 -31.32 -4.23 27.29
CA LYS A 445 -32.34 -4.82 28.18
C LYS A 445 -32.96 -6.12 27.61
N LYS A 446 -33.03 -6.24 26.27
CA LYS A 446 -33.49 -7.45 25.58
C LYS A 446 -32.43 -8.54 25.49
N GLY A 447 -31.18 -8.20 25.86
CA GLY A 447 -30.02 -9.07 25.63
C GLY A 447 -29.57 -9.16 24.19
N GLN A 448 -30.07 -8.30 23.30
CA GLN A 448 -29.65 -8.22 21.91
C GLN A 448 -28.24 -7.61 21.80
N PRO A 449 -27.26 -8.27 21.17
CA PRO A 449 -25.94 -7.68 20.94
C PRO A 449 -26.01 -6.51 19.97
N VAL A 450 -25.22 -5.46 20.25
CA VAL A 450 -25.19 -4.22 19.44
C VAL A 450 -23.78 -3.90 19.03
N LEU A 451 -23.56 -3.68 17.74
CA LEU A 451 -22.35 -3.11 17.18
C LEU A 451 -22.65 -1.70 16.67
N ILE A 452 -21.93 -0.72 17.22
CA ILE A 452 -22.10 0.70 16.90
C ILE A 452 -20.92 1.14 16.05
N GLY A 453 -21.19 1.54 14.80
CA GLY A 453 -20.19 2.10 13.88
C GLY A 453 -20.08 3.61 14.04
N THR A 454 -18.86 4.12 14.19
CA THR A 454 -18.55 5.56 14.24
C THR A 454 -17.48 5.90 13.19
N VAL A 455 -17.51 7.13 12.66
CA VAL A 455 -16.57 7.56 11.61
C VAL A 455 -15.23 8.08 12.15
N SER A 456 -15.15 8.44 13.44
CA SER A 456 -13.89 8.93 14.04
C SER A 456 -13.67 8.41 15.45
N ILE A 457 -12.39 8.44 15.87
CA ILE A 457 -11.98 8.07 17.23
C ILE A 457 -12.65 8.99 18.26
N GLU A 458 -12.69 10.31 17.99
CA GLU A 458 -13.28 11.30 18.86
C GLU A 458 -14.77 10.99 19.14
N LYS A 459 -15.54 10.67 18.08
CA LYS A 459 -16.97 10.32 18.21
C LYS A 459 -17.15 9.01 18.97
N SER A 460 -16.26 8.02 18.79
CA SER A 460 -16.29 6.77 19.54
C SER A 460 -16.04 6.99 21.04
N GLU A 461 -15.06 7.81 21.41
CA GLU A 461 -14.76 8.15 22.79
C GLU A 461 -15.89 8.98 23.46
N LYS A 462 -16.47 9.92 22.69
CA LYS A 462 -17.61 10.74 23.15
C LYS A 462 -18.84 9.87 23.44
N LEU A 463 -19.17 8.95 22.56
CA LEU A 463 -20.26 7.99 22.75
C LEU A 463 -19.97 7.04 23.91
N SER A 464 -18.74 6.55 24.05
CA SER A 464 -18.29 5.71 25.16
C SER A 464 -18.50 6.40 26.51
N LYS A 465 -18.14 7.68 26.63
CA LYS A 465 -18.38 8.48 27.86
C LYS A 465 -19.88 8.58 28.19
N ILE A 466 -20.75 8.72 27.19
CA ILE A 466 -22.20 8.80 27.39
C ILE A 466 -22.75 7.44 27.86
N LEU A 467 -22.36 6.32 27.20
CA LEU A 467 -22.79 4.97 27.60
C LEU A 467 -22.31 4.59 28.99
N THR A 468 -21.12 5.02 29.39
CA THR A 468 -20.60 4.82 30.76
C THR A 468 -21.46 5.54 31.79
N LYS A 469 -21.89 6.79 31.53
CA LYS A 469 -22.80 7.56 32.42
C LYS A 469 -24.17 6.90 32.57
N GLU A 470 -24.64 6.23 31.51
CA GLU A 470 -25.92 5.48 31.51
C GLU A 470 -25.79 4.06 32.11
N GLY A 471 -24.60 3.66 32.57
CA GLY A 471 -24.35 2.38 33.21
C GLY A 471 -24.34 1.17 32.25
N ILE A 472 -24.18 1.39 30.96
CA ILE A 472 -24.13 0.33 29.94
C ILE A 472 -22.69 -0.16 29.80
N LYS A 473 -22.46 -1.44 30.09
CA LYS A 473 -21.17 -2.08 29.87
C LYS A 473 -20.91 -2.21 28.38
N HIS A 474 -19.78 -1.70 27.91
CA HIS A 474 -19.43 -1.74 26.49
C HIS A 474 -17.93 -1.86 26.28
N GLN A 475 -17.53 -2.23 25.08
CA GLN A 475 -16.11 -2.25 24.64
C GLN A 475 -15.93 -1.24 23.50
N VAL A 476 -14.76 -0.62 23.44
CA VAL A 476 -14.40 0.34 22.38
C VAL A 476 -13.25 -0.23 21.56
N LEU A 477 -13.46 -0.26 20.27
CA LEU A 477 -12.51 -0.70 19.28
C LEU A 477 -12.15 0.47 18.37
N ASN A 478 -10.95 1.00 18.54
CA ASN A 478 -10.40 2.09 17.75
C ASN A 478 -8.90 1.86 17.52
N ALA A 479 -8.23 2.73 16.74
CA ALA A 479 -6.80 2.60 16.41
C ALA A 479 -5.88 2.51 17.64
N LYS A 480 -6.30 3.03 18.80
CA LYS A 480 -5.54 2.94 20.06
C LYS A 480 -5.56 1.53 20.69
N ALA A 481 -6.53 0.68 20.32
CA ALA A 481 -6.73 -0.68 20.85
C ALA A 481 -6.45 -1.78 19.82
N HIS A 482 -5.64 -1.51 18.82
CA HIS A 482 -5.40 -2.37 17.65
C HIS A 482 -4.94 -3.80 18.02
N GLU A 483 -4.07 -3.96 18.99
CA GLU A 483 -3.55 -5.27 19.43
C GLU A 483 -4.63 -6.22 19.97
N ARG A 484 -5.76 -5.67 20.45
CA ARG A 484 -6.89 -6.41 21.00
C ARG A 484 -8.10 -6.47 20.07
N GLU A 485 -7.95 -6.02 18.82
CA GLU A 485 -9.05 -5.92 17.86
C GLU A 485 -9.78 -7.26 17.66
N ALA A 486 -9.03 -8.29 17.33
CA ALA A 486 -9.58 -9.63 17.08
C ALA A 486 -10.30 -10.21 18.32
N GLU A 487 -9.77 -9.92 19.51
CA GLU A 487 -10.35 -10.35 20.78
C GLU A 487 -11.71 -9.71 21.05
N ILE A 488 -11.81 -8.39 20.82
CA ILE A 488 -13.03 -7.61 21.07
C ILE A 488 -14.13 -8.02 20.08
N ILE A 489 -13.76 -8.13 18.79
CA ILE A 489 -14.72 -8.51 17.74
C ILE A 489 -15.24 -9.93 17.94
N ALA A 490 -14.39 -10.87 18.34
CA ALA A 490 -14.80 -12.24 18.60
C ALA A 490 -15.93 -12.35 19.66
N GLN A 491 -16.03 -11.40 20.56
CA GLN A 491 -17.04 -11.36 21.63
C GLN A 491 -18.22 -10.41 21.36
N ALA A 492 -18.18 -9.67 20.24
CA ALA A 492 -19.24 -8.70 19.91
C ALA A 492 -20.61 -9.34 19.65
N GLY A 493 -20.67 -10.64 19.37
CA GLY A 493 -21.91 -11.41 19.18
C GLY A 493 -22.51 -12.04 20.43
N LYS A 494 -21.92 -11.84 21.61
CA LYS A 494 -22.43 -12.36 22.88
C LYS A 494 -23.76 -11.72 23.29
N TYR A 495 -24.53 -12.45 24.09
CA TYR A 495 -25.78 -11.96 24.67
C TYR A 495 -25.58 -10.65 25.44
N GLY A 496 -26.29 -9.59 25.02
CA GLY A 496 -26.18 -8.27 25.63
C GLY A 496 -24.86 -7.54 25.44
N ALA A 497 -23.97 -7.99 24.55
CA ALA A 497 -22.72 -7.30 24.25
C ALA A 497 -22.98 -5.95 23.55
N VAL A 498 -22.26 -4.91 23.94
CA VAL A 498 -22.28 -3.59 23.28
C VAL A 498 -20.84 -3.28 22.87
N THR A 499 -20.62 -3.09 21.57
CA THR A 499 -19.28 -2.77 21.01
C THR A 499 -19.37 -1.52 20.18
N ILE A 500 -18.50 -0.54 20.45
CA ILE A 500 -18.31 0.64 19.60
C ILE A 500 -17.08 0.37 18.74
N ALA A 501 -17.23 0.46 17.45
CA ALA A 501 -16.13 0.28 16.51
C ALA A 501 -15.97 1.51 15.60
N THR A 502 -14.73 2.01 15.47
CA THR A 502 -14.43 3.01 14.46
C THR A 502 -14.27 2.33 13.12
N ASN A 503 -14.93 2.88 12.13
CA ASN A 503 -14.86 2.55 10.72
C ASN A 503 -14.77 1.03 10.43
N MET A 504 -13.72 0.56 9.81
CA MET A 504 -13.55 -0.82 9.37
C MET A 504 -12.88 -1.74 10.41
N ALA A 505 -12.78 -1.33 11.66
CA ALA A 505 -12.18 -2.16 12.70
C ALA A 505 -12.84 -3.55 12.75
N GLY A 506 -12.01 -4.61 12.76
CA GLY A 506 -12.45 -6.01 12.69
C GLY A 506 -12.82 -6.50 11.29
N ARG A 507 -12.41 -5.82 10.21
CA ARG A 507 -12.56 -6.32 8.84
C ARG A 507 -11.82 -7.65 8.67
N GLY A 508 -12.40 -8.58 7.91
CA GLY A 508 -11.85 -9.93 7.75
C GLY A 508 -12.05 -10.85 8.96
N THR A 509 -12.67 -10.38 10.05
CA THR A 509 -13.01 -11.20 11.22
C THR A 509 -14.50 -11.37 11.31
N ASP A 510 -14.96 -12.62 11.48
CA ASP A 510 -16.37 -12.93 11.61
C ASP A 510 -16.88 -12.69 13.04
N ILE A 511 -18.08 -12.10 13.15
CA ILE A 511 -18.80 -11.97 14.42
C ILE A 511 -19.78 -13.16 14.50
N MET A 512 -19.49 -14.10 15.40
CA MET A 512 -20.34 -15.25 15.64
C MET A 512 -21.34 -14.95 16.74
N LEU A 513 -22.62 -15.29 16.52
CA LEU A 513 -23.66 -15.16 17.53
C LEU A 513 -23.38 -16.14 18.70
N GLY A 514 -23.48 -15.63 19.95
CA GLY A 514 -23.14 -16.36 21.16
C GLY A 514 -21.68 -16.22 21.59
N GLY A 515 -20.80 -15.72 20.71
CA GLY A 515 -19.35 -15.55 20.98
C GLY A 515 -18.47 -16.53 20.23
N ASN A 516 -17.18 -16.54 20.55
CA ASN A 516 -16.16 -17.38 19.90
C ASN A 516 -15.55 -18.36 20.92
N SER A 517 -15.71 -19.67 20.66
CA SER A 517 -15.21 -20.76 21.50
C SER A 517 -13.68 -20.80 21.57
N GLU A 518 -12.99 -20.52 20.46
CA GLU A 518 -11.53 -20.52 20.41
C GLU A 518 -10.95 -19.42 21.29
N TYR A 519 -11.56 -18.23 21.26
CA TYR A 519 -11.14 -17.12 22.11
C TYR A 519 -11.30 -17.44 23.60
N LEU A 520 -12.44 -18.05 23.99
CA LEU A 520 -12.67 -18.47 25.39
C LEU A 520 -11.67 -19.54 25.81
N ALA A 521 -11.36 -20.49 24.93
CA ALA A 521 -10.35 -21.51 25.18
C ALA A 521 -8.95 -20.89 25.36
N LYS A 522 -8.55 -19.91 24.54
CA LYS A 522 -7.28 -19.16 24.69
C LYS A 522 -7.23 -18.43 26.04
N GLN A 523 -8.30 -17.76 26.42
CA GLN A 523 -8.36 -17.07 27.73
C GLN A 523 -8.24 -18.04 28.91
N GLU A 524 -8.88 -19.22 28.81
CA GLU A 524 -8.79 -20.22 29.86
C GLU A 524 -7.39 -20.82 29.94
N MET A 525 -6.71 -21.06 28.80
CA MET A 525 -5.30 -21.45 28.79
C MET A 525 -4.39 -20.39 29.42
N LYS A 526 -4.64 -19.09 29.17
CA LYS A 526 -3.95 -18.00 29.89
C LYS A 526 -4.18 -18.06 31.41
N ARG A 527 -5.41 -18.35 31.86
CA ARG A 527 -5.74 -18.54 33.28
C ARG A 527 -5.03 -19.76 33.87
N MET A 528 -4.85 -20.81 33.08
CA MET A 528 -4.07 -21.99 33.42
C MET A 528 -2.56 -21.74 33.40
N LYS A 529 -2.12 -20.49 33.16
CA LYS A 529 -0.71 -20.04 33.12
C LYS A 529 0.13 -20.65 31.97
N TYR A 530 -0.47 -21.03 30.86
CA TYR A 530 0.28 -21.33 29.66
C TYR A 530 0.97 -20.05 29.16
N ALA A 531 2.23 -20.18 28.73
CA ALA A 531 2.95 -19.07 28.10
C ALA A 531 2.24 -18.61 26.80
N SER A 532 2.31 -17.33 26.47
CA SER A 532 1.65 -16.80 25.26
C SER A 532 2.12 -17.51 24.01
N GLU A 533 3.41 -17.79 23.89
CA GLU A 533 4.03 -18.56 22.80
C GLU A 533 3.46 -19.98 22.69
N MET A 534 3.26 -20.65 23.83
CA MET A 534 2.67 -22.00 23.86
C MET A 534 1.20 -21.97 23.41
N ILE A 535 0.45 -20.93 23.76
CA ILE A 535 -0.94 -20.76 23.31
C ILE A 535 -0.99 -20.50 21.81
N GLU A 536 -0.07 -19.71 21.27
CA GLU A 536 0.06 -19.50 19.83
C GLU A 536 0.39 -20.82 19.11
N GLN A 537 1.35 -21.58 19.61
CA GLN A 537 1.72 -22.90 19.07
C GLN A 537 0.57 -23.92 19.21
N ALA A 538 -0.22 -23.85 20.27
CA ALA A 538 -1.39 -24.71 20.45
C ALA A 538 -2.51 -24.39 19.46
N THR A 539 -2.62 -23.15 19.01
CA THR A 539 -3.61 -22.72 18.03
C THR A 539 -3.08 -22.73 16.60
N ALA A 540 -1.77 -22.77 16.41
CA ALA A 540 -1.13 -22.87 15.12
C ALA A 540 -1.45 -24.24 14.46
N PHE A 541 -1.48 -24.20 13.13
CA PHE A 541 -1.86 -25.37 12.35
C PHE A 541 -0.65 -26.12 11.77
N ASN A 542 0.58 -25.69 12.09
CA ASN A 542 1.80 -26.35 11.67
C ASN A 542 1.93 -27.75 12.30
N GLU A 543 2.56 -28.69 11.61
CA GLU A 543 2.91 -29.99 12.18
C GLU A 543 4.08 -29.81 13.16
N THR A 544 4.05 -30.54 14.26
CA THR A 544 5.08 -30.55 15.29
C THR A 544 5.20 -31.90 15.93
N GLU A 545 6.43 -32.28 16.25
CA GLU A 545 6.75 -33.50 17.03
C GLU A 545 6.92 -33.18 18.53
N ASP A 546 6.89 -31.90 18.89
CA ASP A 546 7.01 -31.47 20.30
C ASP A 546 5.80 -31.89 21.12
N GLN A 547 6.07 -32.76 22.10
CA GLN A 547 5.04 -33.39 22.94
C GLN A 547 4.28 -32.37 23.80
N ASP A 548 4.93 -31.28 24.23
CA ASP A 548 4.29 -30.23 25.02
C ASP A 548 3.31 -29.41 24.18
N ILE A 549 3.67 -29.12 22.92
CA ILE A 549 2.79 -28.47 21.97
C ILE A 549 1.60 -29.38 21.62
N ILE A 550 1.84 -30.68 21.41
CA ILE A 550 0.78 -31.66 21.13
C ILE A 550 -0.21 -31.73 22.30
N ASN A 551 0.29 -31.78 23.54
CA ASN A 551 -0.54 -31.79 24.76
C ASN A 551 -1.33 -30.45 24.90
N ALA A 552 -0.70 -29.32 24.63
CA ALA A 552 -1.37 -28.03 24.64
C ALA A 552 -2.48 -27.95 23.57
N ARG A 553 -2.24 -28.48 22.34
CA ARG A 553 -3.25 -28.61 21.27
C ARG A 553 -4.43 -29.48 21.68
N LYS A 554 -4.16 -30.63 22.32
CA LYS A 554 -5.21 -31.49 22.83
C LYS A 554 -6.07 -30.78 23.86
N LYS A 555 -5.42 -30.08 24.80
CA LYS A 555 -6.08 -29.30 25.83
C LYS A 555 -6.92 -28.15 25.24
N PHE A 556 -6.37 -27.43 24.27
CA PHE A 556 -7.08 -26.39 23.56
C PHE A 556 -8.35 -26.93 22.88
N ARG A 557 -8.26 -28.06 22.15
CA ARG A 557 -9.42 -28.69 21.49
C ARG A 557 -10.49 -29.15 22.49
N GLU A 558 -10.09 -29.68 23.66
CA GLU A 558 -11.03 -30.04 24.73
C GLU A 558 -11.80 -28.81 25.24
N LEU A 559 -11.09 -27.68 25.43
CA LEU A 559 -11.69 -26.45 25.90
C LEU A 559 -12.60 -25.84 24.81
N VAL A 560 -12.20 -25.86 23.54
CA VAL A 560 -13.06 -25.42 22.43
C VAL A 560 -14.36 -26.20 22.41
N LYS A 561 -14.32 -27.52 22.44
CA LYS A 561 -15.53 -28.38 22.48
C LYS A 561 -16.43 -28.14 23.71
N LYS A 562 -15.83 -27.81 24.85
CA LYS A 562 -16.58 -27.40 26.04
C LYS A 562 -17.35 -26.11 25.79
N TYR A 563 -16.63 -25.08 25.30
CA TYR A 563 -17.22 -23.77 25.07
C TYR A 563 -18.20 -23.74 23.88
N GLU A 564 -18.05 -24.58 22.89
CA GLU A 564 -19.01 -24.74 21.79
C GLU A 564 -20.42 -25.10 22.31
N LYS A 565 -20.50 -25.98 23.31
CA LYS A 565 -21.79 -26.31 23.91
C LYS A 565 -22.41 -25.16 24.69
N GLU A 566 -21.59 -24.42 25.45
CA GLU A 566 -22.05 -23.24 26.20
C GLU A 566 -22.50 -22.12 25.23
N ILE A 567 -21.77 -21.93 24.15
CA ILE A 567 -22.09 -20.93 23.11
C ILE A 567 -23.36 -21.25 22.36
N GLU A 568 -23.65 -22.53 22.05
CA GLU A 568 -24.88 -22.89 21.34
C GLU A 568 -26.14 -22.51 22.11
N GLU A 569 -26.14 -22.64 23.43
CA GLU A 569 -27.24 -22.17 24.28
C GLU A 569 -27.34 -20.63 24.29
N GLU A 570 -26.20 -19.94 24.32
CA GLU A 570 -26.15 -18.47 24.27
C GLU A 570 -26.57 -17.95 22.89
N LYS A 571 -26.15 -18.63 21.82
CA LYS A 571 -26.53 -18.33 20.43
C LYS A 571 -28.04 -18.38 20.25
N GLN A 572 -28.70 -19.40 20.79
CA GLN A 572 -30.13 -19.52 20.70
C GLN A 572 -30.84 -18.31 21.36
N LYS A 573 -30.37 -17.87 22.54
CA LYS A 573 -30.89 -16.66 23.21
C LYS A 573 -30.69 -15.39 22.40
N VAL A 574 -29.54 -15.28 21.73
CA VAL A 574 -29.24 -14.13 20.86
C VAL A 574 -30.11 -14.15 19.60
N VAL A 575 -30.36 -15.31 19.02
CA VAL A 575 -31.27 -15.49 17.87
C VAL A 575 -32.70 -15.08 18.26
N GLU A 576 -33.19 -15.51 19.43
CA GLU A 576 -34.50 -15.13 19.96
C GLU A 576 -34.60 -13.62 20.26
N ALA A 577 -33.51 -12.99 20.71
CA ALA A 577 -33.42 -11.54 20.92
C ALA A 577 -33.38 -10.75 19.59
N GLY A 578 -33.30 -11.39 18.43
CA GLY A 578 -33.30 -10.78 17.08
C GLY A 578 -31.95 -10.69 16.41
N GLY A 579 -30.94 -11.41 16.91
CA GLY A 579 -29.59 -11.47 16.34
C GLY A 579 -28.80 -10.16 16.56
N LEU A 580 -27.66 -10.02 15.85
CA LEU A 580 -26.79 -8.84 15.99
C LEU A 580 -27.46 -7.60 15.38
N LYS A 581 -27.52 -6.53 16.16
CA LYS A 581 -28.00 -5.21 15.73
C LYS A 581 -26.82 -4.31 15.35
N ILE A 582 -26.91 -3.71 14.17
CA ILE A 582 -25.95 -2.72 13.68
C ILE A 582 -26.54 -1.32 13.83
N ILE A 583 -25.83 -0.42 14.47
CA ILE A 583 -26.16 0.99 14.56
C ILE A 583 -25.03 1.79 13.90
N GLY A 584 -25.33 2.49 12.80
CA GLY A 584 -24.44 3.48 12.22
C GLY A 584 -24.73 4.85 12.82
N THR A 585 -23.74 5.52 13.37
CA THR A 585 -23.91 6.88 13.94
C THR A 585 -23.87 7.98 12.89
N GLU A 586 -23.40 7.64 11.70
CA GLU A 586 -23.35 8.50 10.50
C GLU A 586 -23.31 7.64 9.25
N ARG A 587 -23.57 8.26 8.09
CA ARG A 587 -23.25 7.68 6.80
C ARG A 587 -21.78 7.97 6.45
N HIS A 588 -21.09 6.99 5.91
CA HIS A 588 -19.74 7.16 5.41
C HIS A 588 -19.74 7.85 4.05
N GLU A 589 -18.59 8.29 3.60
CA GLU A 589 -18.41 8.89 2.27
C GLU A 589 -18.75 7.92 1.13
N SER A 590 -18.59 6.61 1.35
CA SER A 590 -18.92 5.56 0.38
C SER A 590 -20.04 4.64 0.90
N ARG A 591 -21.02 4.37 0.03
CA ARG A 591 -22.10 3.39 0.29
C ARG A 591 -21.54 1.99 0.56
N ARG A 592 -20.42 1.69 -0.01
CA ARG A 592 -19.71 0.41 0.16
C ARG A 592 -19.34 0.18 1.63
N ILE A 593 -18.79 1.18 2.31
CA ILE A 593 -18.44 1.11 3.74
C ILE A 593 -19.68 0.89 4.61
N ASP A 594 -20.79 1.57 4.31
CA ASP A 594 -22.08 1.36 4.98
C ASP A 594 -22.57 -0.09 4.79
N ASN A 595 -22.44 -0.64 3.57
CA ASN A 595 -22.84 -2.01 3.28
C ASN A 595 -21.92 -3.05 3.97
N GLN A 596 -20.64 -2.77 4.13
CA GLN A 596 -19.73 -3.61 4.90
C GLN A 596 -20.10 -3.61 6.39
N LEU A 597 -20.45 -2.45 6.94
CA LEU A 597 -20.92 -2.36 8.32
C LEU A 597 -22.23 -3.16 8.51
N ARG A 598 -23.21 -2.99 7.62
CA ARG A 598 -24.44 -3.79 7.62
C ARG A 598 -24.17 -5.29 7.49
N GLY A 599 -23.21 -5.66 6.62
CA GLY A 599 -22.83 -7.04 6.33
C GLY A 599 -22.22 -7.81 7.51
N ARG A 600 -21.94 -7.16 8.63
CA ARG A 600 -21.49 -7.81 9.86
C ARG A 600 -22.61 -8.57 10.55
N SER A 601 -23.88 -8.29 10.23
CA SER A 601 -25.08 -8.94 10.75
C SER A 601 -25.84 -9.69 9.64
N GLY A 602 -26.63 -10.69 10.02
CA GLY A 602 -27.47 -11.46 9.10
C GLY A 602 -26.71 -12.40 8.21
N ARG A 603 -25.70 -13.13 8.74
CA ARG A 603 -24.84 -14.08 8.03
C ARG A 603 -25.46 -15.46 8.03
N GLN A 604 -25.30 -16.23 6.94
CA GLN A 604 -25.73 -17.63 6.80
C GLN A 604 -27.17 -17.90 7.27
N GLY A 605 -28.08 -16.92 7.02
CA GLY A 605 -29.48 -17.03 7.42
C GLY A 605 -29.78 -16.67 8.87
N ASP A 606 -28.80 -16.14 9.62
CA ASP A 606 -29.03 -15.64 10.97
C ASP A 606 -29.92 -14.37 10.94
N PRO A 607 -30.78 -14.14 11.97
CA PRO A 607 -31.50 -12.88 12.11
C PRO A 607 -30.57 -11.74 12.43
N GLY A 608 -31.02 -10.52 12.16
CA GLY A 608 -30.30 -9.30 12.47
C GLY A 608 -31.05 -8.07 12.00
N CYS A 609 -30.55 -6.91 12.38
CA CYS A 609 -31.11 -5.64 11.91
C CYS A 609 -30.03 -4.56 11.81
N SER A 610 -30.26 -3.60 10.92
CA SER A 610 -29.38 -2.43 10.80
C SER A 610 -30.18 -1.14 10.74
N ARG A 611 -29.62 -0.07 11.33
CA ARG A 611 -30.19 1.29 11.30
C ARG A 611 -29.08 2.33 11.35
N PHE A 612 -29.23 3.40 10.56
CA PHE A 612 -28.35 4.55 10.60
C PHE A 612 -29.05 5.75 11.22
N TYR A 613 -28.32 6.46 12.08
CA TYR A 613 -28.72 7.70 12.75
C TYR A 613 -27.87 8.84 12.18
N ILE A 614 -28.49 9.86 11.61
CA ILE A 614 -27.82 10.93 10.87
C ILE A 614 -28.14 12.26 11.55
N GLY A 615 -27.14 13.12 11.73
CA GLY A 615 -27.29 14.52 12.12
C GLY A 615 -27.22 15.44 10.89
N LEU A 616 -27.98 16.52 10.86
CA LEU A 616 -27.82 17.51 9.78
C LEU A 616 -26.48 18.23 9.83
N ASP A 617 -25.82 18.20 10.99
CA ASP A 617 -24.47 18.70 11.23
C ASP A 617 -23.35 17.67 10.98
N ASP A 618 -23.68 16.46 10.49
CA ASP A 618 -22.70 15.50 10.05
C ASP A 618 -21.97 15.98 8.78
N ASN A 619 -20.66 15.64 8.64
CA ASN A 619 -19.83 16.15 7.54
C ASN A 619 -20.41 15.90 6.16
N LEU A 620 -20.93 14.69 5.89
CA LEU A 620 -21.55 14.37 4.61
C LEU A 620 -22.76 15.27 4.31
N MET A 621 -23.55 15.59 5.34
CA MET A 621 -24.75 16.42 5.21
C MET A 621 -24.39 17.89 4.97
N LYS A 622 -23.36 18.40 5.66
CA LYS A 622 -22.83 19.77 5.45
C LYS A 622 -22.32 19.97 4.03
N ILE A 623 -21.56 19.00 3.51
CA ILE A 623 -20.92 19.11 2.20
C ILE A 623 -21.92 19.04 1.04
N PHE A 624 -23.02 18.29 1.13
CA PHE A 624 -23.84 17.95 -0.04
C PHE A 624 -25.35 18.16 0.07
N GLY A 625 -25.89 18.72 1.15
CA GLY A 625 -27.31 18.85 1.20
C GLY A 625 -27.95 19.43 2.47
N GLY A 626 -27.16 19.89 3.42
CA GLY A 626 -27.66 20.36 4.71
C GLY A 626 -28.67 21.49 4.62
N ASP A 627 -28.43 22.52 3.80
CA ASP A 627 -29.22 23.75 3.74
C ASP A 627 -30.69 23.56 3.32
N ALA A 628 -30.94 22.71 2.32
CA ALA A 628 -32.29 22.49 1.85
C ALA A 628 -33.14 21.71 2.90
N ILE A 629 -32.52 20.77 3.59
CA ILE A 629 -33.16 19.93 4.60
C ILE A 629 -33.30 20.72 5.91
N THR A 630 -32.31 21.50 6.28
CA THR A 630 -32.37 22.40 7.45
C THR A 630 -33.47 23.40 7.30
N LYS A 631 -33.69 24.02 6.13
CA LYS A 631 -34.81 24.92 5.83
C LYS A 631 -36.17 24.22 5.96
N VAL A 632 -36.26 22.92 5.63
CA VAL A 632 -37.48 22.12 5.85
C VAL A 632 -37.69 21.88 7.33
N TYR A 633 -36.61 21.57 8.08
CA TYR A 633 -36.69 21.35 9.53
C TYR A 633 -37.15 22.64 10.27
N ASP A 634 -36.60 23.78 9.91
CA ASP A 634 -36.89 25.07 10.51
C ASP A 634 -38.33 25.54 10.16
N LYS A 635 -38.79 25.28 8.92
CA LYS A 635 -40.19 25.53 8.52
C LYS A 635 -41.22 24.66 9.28
N LEU A 636 -40.83 23.47 9.71
CA LEU A 636 -41.70 22.55 10.48
C LEU A 636 -41.80 22.93 11.97
N ASN A 637 -41.01 23.91 12.45
CA ASN A 637 -40.87 24.22 13.89
C ASN A 637 -40.71 22.97 14.77
N ALA A 638 -40.02 21.96 14.25
CA ALA A 638 -39.88 20.66 14.89
C ALA A 638 -38.93 20.78 16.10
N SER A 639 -39.27 20.11 17.20
CA SER A 639 -38.35 20.02 18.34
C SER A 639 -37.04 19.32 17.91
N GLU A 640 -35.90 19.65 18.52
CA GLU A 640 -34.60 19.09 18.20
C GLU A 640 -34.57 17.55 18.28
N ASP A 641 -35.38 16.97 19.15
CA ASP A 641 -35.46 15.52 19.37
C ASP A 641 -36.48 14.80 18.46
N LEU A 642 -37.16 15.52 17.56
CA LEU A 642 -38.12 14.91 16.67
C LEU A 642 -37.44 14.17 15.53
N PRO A 643 -37.58 12.82 15.45
CA PRO A 643 -36.99 12.06 14.36
C PRO A 643 -37.72 12.28 13.05
N ILE A 644 -37.01 12.45 11.95
CA ILE A 644 -37.57 12.41 10.61
C ILE A 644 -37.19 11.10 9.93
N GLU A 645 -38.17 10.27 9.65
CA GLU A 645 -38.05 9.10 8.80
C GLU A 645 -38.69 9.41 7.43
N SER A 646 -37.87 9.58 6.40
CA SER A 646 -38.34 9.86 5.04
C SER A 646 -37.49 9.20 4.00
N ARG A 647 -38.09 8.42 3.11
CA ARG A 647 -37.42 7.85 1.94
C ARG A 647 -36.82 8.90 1.00
N ILE A 648 -37.45 10.09 0.95
CA ILE A 648 -36.94 11.20 0.13
C ILE A 648 -35.58 11.66 0.65
N ILE A 649 -35.44 11.78 1.98
CA ILE A 649 -34.18 12.20 2.60
C ILE A 649 -33.11 11.10 2.51
N THR A 650 -33.49 9.83 2.75
CA THR A 650 -32.56 8.69 2.51
C THR A 650 -32.02 8.71 1.08
N ASN A 651 -32.85 8.94 0.09
CA ASN A 651 -32.42 9.06 -1.31
C ASN A 651 -31.51 10.29 -1.53
N ALA A 652 -31.76 11.41 -0.84
CA ALA A 652 -30.89 12.58 -0.93
C ALA A 652 -29.49 12.30 -0.37
N VAL A 653 -29.40 11.60 0.77
CA VAL A 653 -28.14 11.15 1.36
C VAL A 653 -27.40 10.19 0.43
N GLU A 654 -28.09 9.21 -0.17
CA GLU A 654 -27.50 8.30 -1.14
C GLU A 654 -26.97 9.03 -2.40
N ASN A 655 -27.68 10.06 -2.86
CA ASN A 655 -27.23 10.89 -3.97
C ASN A 655 -26.00 11.74 -3.59
N ALA A 656 -25.94 12.21 -2.33
CA ALA A 656 -24.75 12.88 -1.81
C ALA A 656 -23.54 11.94 -1.80
N GLN A 657 -23.70 10.72 -1.28
CA GLN A 657 -22.64 9.69 -1.32
C GLN A 657 -22.18 9.41 -2.75
N LYS A 658 -23.11 9.24 -3.71
CA LYS A 658 -22.75 9.02 -5.12
C LYS A 658 -21.90 10.17 -5.71
N ARG A 659 -22.17 11.42 -5.30
CA ARG A 659 -21.36 12.57 -5.74
C ARG A 659 -19.96 12.53 -5.14
N VAL A 660 -19.82 12.16 -3.86
CA VAL A 660 -18.51 11.97 -3.21
C VAL A 660 -17.74 10.84 -3.87
N GLU A 661 -18.38 9.68 -4.06
CA GLU A 661 -17.80 8.53 -4.77
C GLU A 661 -17.30 8.94 -6.16
N GLY A 662 -18.12 9.64 -6.95
CA GLY A 662 -17.74 10.14 -8.28
C GLY A 662 -16.57 11.13 -8.25
N ARG A 663 -16.53 12.03 -7.25
CA ARG A 663 -15.38 12.94 -7.07
C ARG A 663 -14.12 12.17 -6.74
N ASN A 664 -14.19 11.24 -5.79
CA ASN A 664 -13.05 10.42 -5.38
C ASN A 664 -12.54 9.56 -6.55
N PHE A 665 -13.45 8.97 -7.34
CA PHE A 665 -13.11 8.29 -8.57
C PHE A 665 -12.37 9.20 -9.56
N SER A 666 -12.87 10.42 -9.78
CA SER A 666 -12.21 11.40 -10.66
C SER A 666 -10.80 11.75 -10.19
N ILE A 667 -10.59 11.88 -8.88
CA ILE A 667 -9.27 12.13 -8.30
C ILE A 667 -8.34 10.95 -8.57
N ARG A 668 -8.76 9.70 -8.26
CA ARG A 668 -7.96 8.50 -8.54
C ARG A 668 -7.64 8.35 -10.03
N LYS A 669 -8.60 8.60 -10.90
CA LYS A 669 -8.42 8.56 -12.35
C LYS A 669 -7.41 9.60 -12.83
N ASN A 670 -7.43 10.81 -12.26
CA ASN A 670 -6.44 11.83 -12.60
C ASN A 670 -5.04 11.43 -12.13
N VAL A 671 -4.90 10.92 -10.89
CA VAL A 671 -3.61 10.40 -10.41
C VAL A 671 -3.08 9.32 -11.35
N LEU A 672 -3.94 8.37 -11.74
CA LEU A 672 -3.56 7.29 -12.65
C LEU A 672 -3.11 7.82 -14.02
N LYS A 673 -3.77 8.82 -14.61
CA LYS A 673 -3.37 9.40 -15.90
C LYS A 673 -1.95 9.96 -15.90
N TYR A 674 -1.52 10.57 -14.79
CA TYR A 674 -0.14 11.04 -14.62
C TYR A 674 0.81 9.88 -14.39
N ASP A 675 0.42 8.89 -13.55
CA ASP A 675 1.26 7.73 -13.29
C ASP A 675 1.38 6.79 -14.49
N ASP A 676 0.40 6.73 -15.40
CA ASP A 676 0.49 5.94 -16.65
C ASP A 676 1.64 6.44 -17.54
N VAL A 677 1.94 7.75 -17.54
CA VAL A 677 3.10 8.30 -18.27
C VAL A 677 4.39 7.79 -17.65
N MET A 678 4.50 7.91 -16.32
CA MET A 678 5.63 7.38 -15.57
C MET A 678 5.76 5.87 -15.69
N ASN A 679 4.63 5.14 -15.72
CA ASN A 679 4.62 3.69 -15.81
C ASN A 679 5.18 3.19 -17.14
N ALA A 680 4.85 3.84 -18.25
CA ALA A 680 5.41 3.48 -19.55
C ALA A 680 6.94 3.63 -19.57
N GLN A 681 7.48 4.69 -18.97
CA GLN A 681 8.91 4.93 -18.82
C GLN A 681 9.54 3.90 -17.86
N ARG A 682 8.88 3.62 -16.70
CA ARG A 682 9.32 2.63 -15.71
C ARG A 682 9.43 1.23 -16.32
N GLU A 683 8.42 0.78 -17.06
CA GLU A 683 8.42 -0.52 -17.72
C GLU A 683 9.59 -0.66 -18.72
N LEU A 684 9.91 0.42 -19.45
CA LEU A 684 11.03 0.42 -20.38
C LEU A 684 12.38 0.27 -19.63
N ILE A 685 12.59 1.11 -18.60
CA ILE A 685 13.84 1.09 -17.80
C ILE A 685 14.00 -0.24 -17.07
N TYR A 686 12.93 -0.73 -16.41
CA TYR A 686 12.99 -1.98 -15.64
C TYR A 686 13.18 -3.21 -16.55
N ARG A 687 12.61 -3.20 -17.76
CA ARG A 687 12.86 -4.23 -18.75
C ARG A 687 14.32 -4.23 -19.23
N GLN A 688 14.87 -3.07 -19.57
CA GLN A 688 16.28 -2.94 -19.96
C GLN A 688 17.20 -3.40 -18.81
N ARG A 689 16.87 -2.98 -17.60
CA ARG A 689 17.59 -3.38 -16.39
C ARG A 689 17.54 -4.90 -16.16
N ARG A 690 16.39 -5.52 -16.40
CA ARG A 690 16.21 -6.97 -16.29
C ARG A 690 17.02 -7.73 -17.32
N GLU A 691 17.10 -7.25 -18.56
CA GLU A 691 17.94 -7.84 -19.60
C GLU A 691 19.42 -7.85 -19.20
N VAL A 692 19.89 -6.77 -18.59
CA VAL A 692 21.27 -6.66 -18.06
C VAL A 692 21.50 -7.65 -16.89
N LEU A 693 20.54 -7.80 -15.98
CA LEU A 693 20.60 -8.75 -14.87
C LEU A 693 20.54 -10.21 -15.33
N ASP A 694 19.80 -10.51 -16.40
CA ASP A 694 19.68 -11.86 -16.96
C ASP A 694 20.95 -12.30 -17.74
N GLY A 695 21.94 -11.42 -17.83
CA GLY A 695 23.25 -11.74 -18.43
C GLY A 695 23.29 -11.62 -19.94
N LYS A 696 22.41 -10.80 -20.54
CA LYS A 696 22.49 -10.49 -21.97
C LYS A 696 23.84 -9.83 -22.26
N ASP A 697 24.51 -10.26 -23.35
CA ASP A 697 25.78 -9.66 -23.76
C ASP A 697 25.56 -8.16 -24.03
N LEU A 698 26.30 -7.34 -23.29
CA LEU A 698 26.19 -5.88 -23.37
C LEU A 698 27.18 -5.29 -24.42
N LYS A 699 28.09 -6.07 -24.94
CA LYS A 699 29.17 -5.58 -25.83
C LYS A 699 28.60 -4.76 -26.98
N ASP A 700 27.70 -5.35 -27.76
CA ASP A 700 27.06 -4.67 -28.89
C ASP A 700 26.32 -3.38 -28.48
N ASN A 701 25.69 -3.38 -27.31
CA ASN A 701 25.00 -2.21 -26.80
C ASN A 701 25.95 -1.10 -26.40
N ILE A 702 27.05 -1.46 -25.77
CA ILE A 702 28.09 -0.52 -25.34
C ILE A 702 28.81 0.07 -26.55
N GLU A 703 29.14 -0.75 -27.57
CA GLU A 703 29.71 -0.25 -28.83
C GLU A 703 28.73 0.75 -29.52
N LYS A 704 27.42 0.48 -29.53
CA LYS A 704 26.45 1.43 -30.02
C LYS A 704 26.39 2.71 -29.20
N MET A 705 26.50 2.62 -27.86
CA MET A 705 26.58 3.80 -27.00
C MET A 705 27.81 4.65 -27.33
N PHE A 706 28.98 4.04 -27.48
CA PHE A 706 30.19 4.72 -27.87
C PHE A 706 30.03 5.47 -29.22
N ASN A 707 29.52 4.79 -30.22
CA ASN A 707 29.30 5.40 -31.56
C ASN A 707 28.30 6.57 -31.50
N SER A 708 27.17 6.39 -30.78
CA SER A 708 26.19 7.43 -30.60
C SER A 708 26.74 8.67 -29.91
N ILE A 709 27.58 8.50 -28.89
CA ILE A 709 28.20 9.63 -28.17
C ILE A 709 29.30 10.27 -29.00
N VAL A 710 30.07 9.51 -29.79
CA VAL A 710 31.03 10.07 -30.78
C VAL A 710 30.29 10.99 -31.74
N ASP A 711 29.20 10.54 -32.34
CA ASP A 711 28.42 11.35 -33.29
C ASP A 711 27.82 12.60 -32.62
N ASN A 712 27.34 12.46 -31.39
CA ASN A 712 26.75 13.58 -30.64
C ASN A 712 27.79 14.64 -30.28
N VAL A 713 28.96 14.23 -29.72
CA VAL A 713 30.05 15.16 -29.36
C VAL A 713 30.56 15.89 -30.57
N VAL A 714 30.76 15.19 -31.70
CA VAL A 714 31.26 15.83 -32.93
C VAL A 714 30.20 16.78 -33.51
N SER A 715 28.92 16.32 -33.64
CA SER A 715 27.86 17.11 -34.27
C SER A 715 27.54 18.40 -33.50
N THR A 716 27.69 18.40 -32.18
CA THR A 716 27.43 19.57 -31.32
C THR A 716 28.33 20.73 -31.65
N HIS A 717 29.58 20.47 -32.08
CA HIS A 717 30.58 21.51 -32.40
C HIS A 717 30.60 21.90 -33.87
N PHE A 718 29.90 21.13 -34.75
CA PHE A 718 29.75 21.45 -36.16
C PHE A 718 28.31 22.00 -36.40
N SER A 719 28.13 23.30 -36.14
CA SER A 719 26.83 23.95 -36.30
C SER A 719 26.44 24.05 -37.77
N ALA A 720 25.18 23.79 -38.13
CA ALA A 720 24.64 23.80 -39.48
C ALA A 720 24.58 25.21 -40.13
N VAL A 721 24.89 26.27 -39.40
CA VAL A 721 24.72 27.67 -39.86
C VAL A 721 26.05 28.34 -40.20
N ASP A 722 27.21 27.93 -39.63
CA ASP A 722 28.49 28.52 -39.83
C ASP A 722 29.61 27.45 -40.01
N ASN A 723 29.72 26.91 -41.21
CA ASN A 723 30.82 25.97 -41.55
C ASN A 723 32.24 26.57 -41.49
N GLU A 724 32.38 27.84 -41.08
CA GLU A 724 33.68 28.52 -41.15
C GLU A 724 34.48 28.57 -39.85
N LYS A 725 33.95 28.21 -38.70
CA LYS A 725 34.71 28.22 -37.44
C LYS A 725 34.29 27.14 -36.43
N VAL A 726 34.71 25.92 -36.67
CA VAL A 726 34.70 24.90 -35.61
C VAL A 726 35.62 25.34 -34.49
N ASN A 727 35.12 25.41 -33.26
CA ASN A 727 35.93 25.69 -32.07
C ASN A 727 36.73 24.39 -31.70
N LYS A 728 37.89 24.27 -32.30
CA LYS A 728 38.74 23.07 -32.14
C LYS A 728 39.17 22.81 -30.70
N GLU A 729 39.40 23.89 -29.94
CA GLU A 729 39.79 23.81 -28.53
C GLU A 729 38.63 23.23 -27.68
N ALA A 730 37.42 23.74 -27.89
CA ALA A 730 36.24 23.22 -27.18
C ALA A 730 35.91 21.77 -27.58
N LEU A 731 36.00 21.42 -28.87
CA LEU A 731 35.83 20.04 -29.36
C LEU A 731 36.86 19.09 -28.73
N MET A 732 38.12 19.47 -28.72
CA MET A 732 39.18 18.64 -28.10
C MET A 732 39.03 18.51 -26.58
N GLN A 733 38.51 19.58 -25.92
CA GLN A 733 38.23 19.52 -24.51
C GLN A 733 37.13 18.51 -24.21
N ASP A 734 36.03 18.54 -24.96
CA ASP A 734 34.91 17.59 -24.78
C ASP A 734 35.35 16.15 -25.11
N ILE A 735 36.14 15.94 -26.18
CA ILE A 735 36.72 14.63 -26.52
C ILE A 735 37.60 14.12 -25.38
N THR A 736 38.43 14.99 -24.80
CA THR A 736 39.28 14.62 -23.67
C THR A 736 38.46 14.29 -22.42
N ASP A 737 37.45 15.09 -22.13
CA ASP A 737 36.60 14.94 -20.96
C ASP A 737 35.69 13.68 -21.04
N VAL A 738 35.27 13.28 -22.24
CA VAL A 738 34.42 12.10 -22.43
C VAL A 738 35.21 10.82 -22.64
N PHE A 739 36.23 10.83 -23.55
CA PHE A 739 36.90 9.62 -23.98
C PHE A 739 38.38 9.50 -23.45
N GLY A 740 38.90 10.58 -22.80
CA GLY A 740 40.25 10.63 -22.34
C GLY A 740 41.30 10.59 -23.51
N ILE A 741 40.93 11.14 -24.66
CA ILE A 741 41.77 11.25 -25.84
C ILE A 741 42.27 12.70 -25.96
N THR A 742 43.57 12.90 -25.96
CA THR A 742 44.18 14.23 -25.91
C THR A 742 44.59 14.77 -27.30
N GLU A 743 44.70 13.93 -28.33
CA GLU A 743 45.09 14.31 -29.66
C GLU A 743 44.32 13.55 -30.75
N LEU A 744 43.86 14.26 -31.78
CA LEU A 744 43.29 13.73 -33.03
C LEU A 744 43.84 14.50 -34.21
N GLU A 745 44.29 13.78 -35.24
CA GLU A 745 44.93 14.39 -36.39
C GLU A 745 43.93 15.13 -37.29
N SER A 746 42.71 14.60 -37.42
CA SER A 746 41.64 15.25 -38.22
C SER A 746 41.25 16.65 -37.66
N VAL A 747 41.28 16.83 -36.34
CA VAL A 747 40.95 18.12 -35.69
C VAL A 747 42.09 19.14 -35.87
N LYS A 748 43.33 18.71 -36.07
CA LYS A 748 44.50 19.59 -36.32
C LYS A 748 44.46 20.24 -37.70
N LYS A 749 43.72 19.65 -38.65
CA LYS A 749 43.60 20.18 -40.04
C LYS A 749 43.02 21.60 -40.03
N GLU A 750 43.41 22.43 -41.04
CA GLU A 750 42.93 23.82 -41.12
C GLU A 750 41.40 23.91 -41.19
N ASN A 751 40.75 23.00 -41.95
CA ASN A 751 39.30 22.84 -42.05
C ASN A 751 38.94 21.37 -41.73
N PRO A 752 38.60 21.02 -40.48
CA PRO A 752 38.20 19.67 -40.14
C PRO A 752 36.82 19.33 -40.76
N ASP A 753 36.72 18.12 -41.32
CA ASP A 753 35.44 17.58 -41.82
C ASP A 753 34.74 16.74 -40.77
N VAL A 754 33.45 16.95 -40.60
CA VAL A 754 32.60 16.25 -39.60
C VAL A 754 32.72 14.73 -39.71
N VAL A 755 32.63 14.19 -40.92
CA VAL A 755 32.66 12.75 -41.18
C VAL A 755 34.04 12.17 -40.85
N GLU A 756 35.10 12.85 -41.24
CA GLU A 756 36.49 12.41 -41.01
C GLU A 756 36.81 12.43 -39.49
N VAL A 757 36.38 13.46 -38.78
CA VAL A 757 36.58 13.57 -37.30
C VAL A 757 35.80 12.46 -36.56
N SER A 758 34.55 12.20 -36.98
CA SER A 758 33.70 11.15 -36.38
C SER A 758 34.29 9.74 -36.63
N GLU A 759 34.73 9.45 -37.86
CA GLU A 759 35.31 8.16 -38.22
C GLU A 759 36.68 7.93 -37.52
N GLU A 760 37.55 8.93 -37.45
CA GLU A 760 38.80 8.82 -36.73
C GLU A 760 38.61 8.64 -35.24
N LEU A 761 37.71 9.44 -34.64
CA LEU A 761 37.39 9.34 -33.20
C LEU A 761 36.79 7.97 -32.87
N ALA A 762 35.81 7.50 -33.65
CA ALA A 762 35.19 6.18 -33.45
C ALA A 762 36.26 5.04 -33.52
N LYS A 763 37.19 5.14 -34.44
CA LYS A 763 38.26 4.14 -34.57
C LYS A 763 39.20 4.17 -33.36
N VAL A 764 39.66 5.35 -32.93
CA VAL A 764 40.57 5.50 -31.79
C VAL A 764 39.90 5.05 -30.50
N VAL A 765 38.64 5.39 -30.31
CA VAL A 765 37.83 4.95 -29.16
C VAL A 765 37.68 3.42 -29.14
N SER A 766 37.34 2.81 -30.30
CA SER A 766 37.21 1.35 -30.42
C SER A 766 38.55 0.61 -30.15
N GLU A 767 39.66 1.10 -30.68
CA GLU A 767 41.00 0.53 -30.46
C GLU A 767 41.37 0.63 -28.97
N LYS A 768 41.16 1.79 -28.34
CA LYS A 768 41.43 2.01 -26.91
C LYS A 768 40.56 1.11 -26.02
N TYR A 769 39.30 0.91 -26.37
CA TYR A 769 38.40 0.03 -25.63
C TYR A 769 38.79 -1.46 -25.79
N ALA A 770 39.22 -1.87 -26.99
CA ALA A 770 39.69 -3.22 -27.23
C ALA A 770 41.03 -3.52 -26.47
N GLU A 771 41.88 -2.53 -26.27
CA GLU A 771 43.05 -2.65 -25.40
C GLU A 771 42.65 -2.84 -23.95
N LYS A 772 41.70 -2.05 -23.45
CA LYS A 772 41.14 -2.22 -22.10
C LYS A 772 40.52 -3.60 -21.89
N GLU A 773 39.77 -4.12 -22.87
CA GLU A 773 39.18 -5.47 -22.81
C GLU A 773 40.25 -6.55 -22.62
N LYS A 774 41.42 -6.40 -23.26
CA LYS A 774 42.58 -7.30 -23.09
C LYS A 774 43.23 -7.17 -21.71
N ASP A 775 43.32 -5.94 -21.18
CA ASP A 775 43.96 -5.67 -19.90
C ASP A 775 43.16 -6.16 -18.72
N PHE A 776 41.81 -5.97 -18.76
CA PHE A 776 40.92 -6.42 -17.71
C PHE A 776 40.66 -7.93 -17.78
N GLY A 777 40.51 -8.47 -18.99
CA GLY A 777 40.02 -9.82 -19.27
C GLY A 777 38.51 -9.81 -19.51
N GLU A 778 38.07 -10.70 -20.42
CA GLU A 778 36.72 -10.72 -20.95
C GLU A 778 35.62 -10.82 -19.85
N LYS A 779 35.79 -11.66 -18.86
CA LYS A 779 34.79 -11.82 -17.77
C LYS A 779 34.72 -10.60 -16.85
N GLU A 780 35.87 -10.04 -16.51
CA GLU A 780 35.95 -8.91 -15.57
C GLU A 780 35.42 -7.64 -16.20
N ILE A 781 35.67 -7.41 -17.50
CA ILE A 781 35.16 -6.24 -18.22
C ILE A 781 33.65 -6.33 -18.39
N ARG A 782 33.09 -7.52 -18.72
CA ARG A 782 31.60 -7.70 -18.79
C ARG A 782 30.92 -7.44 -17.47
N GLU A 783 31.51 -7.87 -16.35
CA GLU A 783 30.99 -7.59 -15.02
C GLU A 783 31.09 -6.11 -14.68
N LEU A 784 32.19 -5.44 -15.05
CA LEU A 784 32.33 -3.99 -14.88
C LEU A 784 31.26 -3.22 -15.67
N GLU A 785 31.10 -3.54 -16.95
CA GLU A 785 30.04 -2.96 -17.81
C GLU A 785 28.67 -3.11 -17.18
N ARG A 786 28.33 -4.31 -16.71
CA ARG A 786 27.07 -4.59 -16.06
C ARG A 786 26.84 -3.70 -14.83
N VAL A 787 27.84 -3.61 -13.95
CA VAL A 787 27.72 -2.80 -12.72
C VAL A 787 27.65 -1.31 -13.03
N VAL A 788 28.43 -0.83 -14.00
CA VAL A 788 28.44 0.58 -14.41
C VAL A 788 27.10 0.97 -15.00
N VAL A 789 26.57 0.17 -15.94
CA VAL A 789 25.28 0.44 -16.58
C VAL A 789 24.17 0.45 -15.52
N LEU A 790 24.10 -0.55 -14.63
CA LEU A 790 23.06 -0.60 -13.60
C LEU A 790 23.12 0.60 -12.65
N LYS A 791 24.32 0.98 -12.18
CA LYS A 791 24.48 2.12 -11.27
C LYS A 791 24.10 3.46 -11.91
N VAL A 792 24.53 3.68 -13.16
CA VAL A 792 24.22 4.93 -13.89
C VAL A 792 22.72 5.01 -14.16
N VAL A 793 22.11 3.91 -14.64
CA VAL A 793 20.66 3.84 -14.87
C VAL A 793 19.89 4.12 -13.58
N ASP A 794 20.25 3.46 -12.47
CA ASP A 794 19.57 3.64 -11.20
C ASP A 794 19.66 5.11 -10.72
N GLN A 795 20.86 5.72 -10.80
CA GLN A 795 21.03 7.12 -10.38
C GLN A 795 20.21 8.09 -11.23
N LYS A 796 20.29 7.97 -12.56
CA LYS A 796 19.56 8.88 -13.47
C LYS A 796 18.06 8.66 -13.40
N TRP A 797 17.61 7.42 -13.20
CA TRP A 797 16.19 7.11 -13.02
C TRP A 797 15.62 7.71 -11.73
N MET A 798 16.37 7.66 -10.61
CA MET A 798 15.97 8.31 -9.37
C MET A 798 15.86 9.84 -9.52
N ASP A 799 16.82 10.46 -10.22
CA ASP A 799 16.79 11.89 -10.50
C ASP A 799 15.60 12.26 -11.41
N HIS A 800 15.31 11.41 -12.39
CA HIS A 800 14.17 11.60 -13.29
C HIS A 800 12.82 11.50 -12.58
N ILE A 801 12.66 10.56 -11.62
CA ILE A 801 11.44 10.47 -10.81
C ILE A 801 11.17 11.78 -10.08
N ASP A 802 12.19 12.37 -9.46
CA ASP A 802 12.06 13.63 -8.74
C ASP A 802 11.71 14.79 -9.71
N ASN A 803 12.40 14.88 -10.85
CA ASN A 803 12.12 15.91 -11.88
C ASN A 803 10.69 15.80 -12.44
N MET A 804 10.19 14.58 -12.65
CA MET A 804 8.81 14.34 -13.11
C MET A 804 7.79 14.72 -12.04
N GLU A 805 8.11 14.55 -10.75
CA GLU A 805 7.23 15.00 -9.67
C GLU A 805 7.19 16.52 -9.57
N GLU A 806 8.32 17.21 -9.77
CA GLU A 806 8.38 18.68 -9.87
C GLU A 806 7.58 19.19 -11.09
N LEU A 807 7.73 18.57 -12.24
CA LEU A 807 6.95 18.88 -13.44
C LEU A 807 5.44 18.74 -13.15
N LYS A 808 5.02 17.66 -12.53
CA LYS A 808 3.61 17.39 -12.17
C LYS A 808 3.04 18.48 -11.27
N ASN A 809 3.82 19.00 -10.32
CA ASN A 809 3.37 20.04 -9.40
C ASN A 809 3.17 21.38 -10.12
N GLY A 810 3.97 21.69 -11.17
CA GLY A 810 3.89 22.92 -11.95
C GLY A 810 2.95 22.88 -13.15
N ILE A 811 2.71 21.70 -13.72
CA ILE A 811 2.04 21.55 -15.03
C ILE A 811 0.57 22.05 -15.05
N GLY A 812 -0.08 22.09 -13.88
CA GLY A 812 -1.45 22.57 -13.73
C GLY A 812 -1.64 24.01 -14.23
N LEU A 813 -0.59 24.84 -14.19
CA LEU A 813 -0.61 26.21 -14.69
C LEU A 813 -0.78 26.29 -16.22
N ARG A 814 -0.46 25.23 -16.96
CA ARG A 814 -0.66 25.17 -18.42
C ARG A 814 -2.14 25.24 -18.82
N ALA A 815 -3.07 24.89 -17.90
CA ALA A 815 -4.50 25.00 -18.12
C ALA A 815 -4.95 26.46 -18.39
N TYR A 816 -4.29 27.47 -17.83
CA TYR A 816 -4.56 28.88 -18.12
C TYR A 816 -4.29 29.23 -19.59
N GLY A 817 -3.36 28.53 -20.23
CA GLY A 817 -3.07 28.65 -21.67
C GLY A 817 -3.96 27.75 -22.56
N GLN A 818 -5.08 27.23 -22.04
CA GLN A 818 -6.02 26.32 -22.75
C GLN A 818 -5.36 25.01 -23.23
N LYS A 819 -4.27 24.59 -22.62
CA LYS A 819 -3.62 23.32 -22.87
C LYS A 819 -4.06 22.28 -21.84
N ASP A 820 -4.28 21.03 -22.27
CA ASP A 820 -4.57 19.93 -21.34
C ASP A 820 -3.31 19.61 -20.53
N PRO A 821 -3.33 19.74 -19.19
CA PRO A 821 -2.15 19.49 -18.37
C PRO A 821 -1.59 18.07 -18.50
N VAL A 822 -2.42 17.05 -18.69
CA VAL A 822 -1.98 15.66 -18.84
C VAL A 822 -1.24 15.46 -20.16
N VAL A 823 -1.73 16.09 -21.23
CA VAL A 823 -1.08 16.04 -22.56
C VAL A 823 0.28 16.75 -22.51
N GLN A 824 0.35 17.93 -21.86
CA GLN A 824 1.62 18.65 -21.70
C GLN A 824 2.60 17.86 -20.84
N TYR A 825 2.14 17.29 -19.73
CA TYR A 825 2.96 16.42 -18.88
C TYR A 825 3.56 15.23 -19.65
N ARG A 826 2.79 14.64 -20.56
CA ARG A 826 3.29 13.57 -21.43
C ARG A 826 4.37 14.05 -22.38
N ILE A 827 4.16 15.22 -23.04
CA ILE A 827 5.12 15.77 -24.01
C ILE A 827 6.41 16.14 -23.29
N GLU A 828 6.33 17.05 -22.30
CA GLU A 828 7.49 17.54 -21.55
C GLU A 828 8.21 16.39 -20.82
N GLY A 829 7.46 15.42 -20.27
CA GLY A 829 8.02 14.23 -19.63
C GLY A 829 8.68 13.23 -20.58
N THR A 830 8.27 13.19 -21.86
CA THR A 830 8.96 12.40 -22.87
C THR A 830 10.27 13.06 -23.25
N ASP A 831 10.29 14.37 -23.44
CA ASP A 831 11.52 15.13 -23.74
C ASP A 831 12.56 14.96 -22.62
N MET A 832 12.13 15.05 -21.35
CA MET A 832 12.97 14.82 -20.17
C MET A 832 13.49 13.37 -20.08
N PHE A 833 12.67 12.40 -20.49
CA PHE A 833 13.07 10.98 -20.51
C PHE A 833 14.09 10.69 -21.60
N ASP A 834 13.96 11.31 -22.78
CA ASP A 834 14.94 11.18 -23.85
C ASP A 834 16.27 11.84 -23.47
N GLU A 835 16.24 13.01 -22.84
CA GLU A 835 17.43 13.65 -22.26
C GLU A 835 18.11 12.78 -21.21
N MET A 836 17.32 12.16 -20.31
CA MET A 836 17.85 11.21 -19.32
C MET A 836 18.58 10.03 -20.00
N ASN A 837 17.99 9.46 -21.06
CA ASN A 837 18.59 8.34 -21.80
C ASN A 837 19.91 8.74 -22.46
N GLU A 838 20.00 9.96 -23.04
CA GLU A 838 21.28 10.47 -23.57
C GLU A 838 22.31 10.66 -22.46
N ASN A 839 21.91 11.22 -21.32
CA ASN A 839 22.78 11.37 -20.16
C ASN A 839 23.28 10.03 -19.60
N ILE A 840 22.44 8.97 -19.63
CA ILE A 840 22.85 7.60 -19.26
C ILE A 840 23.96 7.11 -20.21
N ARG A 841 23.78 7.26 -21.53
CA ARG A 841 24.78 6.85 -22.52
C ARG A 841 26.10 7.59 -22.32
N LEU A 842 26.02 8.91 -22.14
CA LEU A 842 27.19 9.75 -21.90
C LEU A 842 27.96 9.34 -20.65
N ASP A 843 27.27 9.19 -19.51
CA ASP A 843 27.92 8.83 -18.25
C ASP A 843 28.50 7.41 -18.28
N VAL A 844 27.84 6.45 -18.91
CA VAL A 844 28.35 5.08 -19.09
C VAL A 844 29.62 5.11 -19.92
N VAL A 845 29.62 5.81 -21.08
CA VAL A 845 30.80 5.95 -21.95
C VAL A 845 31.94 6.63 -21.21
N LYS A 846 31.66 7.74 -20.51
CA LYS A 846 32.65 8.50 -19.75
C LYS A 846 33.32 7.63 -18.67
N ILE A 847 32.52 6.91 -17.86
CA ILE A 847 33.05 6.05 -16.80
C ILE A 847 33.90 4.92 -17.41
N LEU A 848 33.40 4.21 -18.45
CA LEU A 848 34.11 3.13 -19.08
C LEU A 848 35.38 3.61 -19.80
N SER A 849 35.42 4.84 -20.35
CA SER A 849 36.59 5.45 -20.94
C SER A 849 37.69 5.78 -19.94
N HIS A 850 37.37 6.12 -18.70
CA HIS A 850 38.33 6.58 -17.69
C HIS A 850 38.72 5.51 -16.66
N VAL A 851 38.01 4.39 -16.58
CA VAL A 851 38.34 3.29 -15.65
C VAL A 851 39.69 2.70 -15.99
N GLU A 852 40.57 2.56 -14.99
CA GLU A 852 41.87 1.93 -15.09
C GLU A 852 42.00 0.76 -14.12
N LYS A 853 42.67 -0.33 -14.53
CA LYS A 853 42.98 -1.48 -13.67
C LYS A 853 44.06 -1.09 -12.68
N VAL A 854 43.70 -0.75 -11.44
CA VAL A 854 44.69 -0.58 -10.38
C VAL A 854 45.19 -1.97 -9.97
N GLY A 855 46.49 -2.25 -10.18
CA GLY A 855 47.08 -3.55 -9.84
C GLY A 855 46.81 -3.93 -8.38
N ASN A 856 46.76 -5.25 -8.09
CA ASN A 856 46.33 -5.93 -6.84
C ASN A 856 46.54 -5.18 -5.51
N VAL A 857 45.96 -4.07 -5.32
CA VAL A 857 45.68 -3.49 -4.01
C VAL A 857 44.29 -3.98 -3.62
N VAL A 858 44.24 -4.96 -2.72
CA VAL A 858 43.04 -5.20 -1.89
C VAL A 858 42.82 -3.89 -1.15
N ARG A 859 42.11 -2.95 -1.76
CA ARG A 859 41.51 -1.88 -1.03
C ARG A 859 40.36 -2.51 -0.26
N THR A 860 40.57 -2.83 1.00
CA THR A 860 39.56 -2.67 2.02
C THR A 860 39.09 -1.23 1.89
N SER A 861 38.01 -1.03 1.17
CA SER A 861 37.37 0.27 1.03
C SER A 861 36.82 0.64 2.41
N ASN A 862 37.61 1.34 3.21
CA ASN A 862 37.09 2.22 4.24
C ASN A 862 36.44 3.44 3.56
N VAL A 863 35.57 3.23 2.61
CA VAL A 863 34.48 4.14 2.35
C VAL A 863 33.51 3.86 3.48
N LYS A 864 33.63 4.62 4.57
CA LYS A 864 32.46 4.94 5.38
C LYS A 864 31.51 5.69 4.43
N VAL A 865 30.73 4.91 3.69
CA VAL A 865 29.43 5.39 3.23
C VAL A 865 28.68 5.56 4.54
N THR A 866 28.59 6.80 5.01
CA THR A 866 27.64 7.20 6.04
C THR A 866 26.26 7.07 5.42
N ASN A 867 25.81 5.86 5.13
CA ASN A 867 24.47 5.51 4.78
C ASN A 867 23.66 5.34 6.07
N GLU A 868 23.51 6.46 6.79
CA GLU A 868 22.46 6.56 7.79
C GLU A 868 21.10 6.82 7.13
N GLY A 869 20.63 5.96 6.25
CA GLY A 869 19.36 6.14 5.52
C GLY A 869 18.85 4.93 4.78
N PHE A 870 19.65 3.93 4.61
CA PHE A 870 19.16 2.62 4.19
C PHE A 870 18.81 1.80 5.43
N ASP A 871 17.67 1.14 5.38
CA ASP A 871 17.32 0.09 6.34
C ASP A 871 18.52 -0.84 6.50
N GLU A 872 18.94 -1.14 7.74
CA GLU A 872 20.11 -1.99 8.04
C GLU A 872 20.05 -3.33 7.28
N ASN A 873 18.85 -3.75 6.87
CA ASN A 873 18.61 -4.93 6.04
C ASN A 873 19.09 -4.82 4.58
N ALA A 874 19.27 -3.61 4.04
CA ALA A 874 19.81 -3.43 2.68
C ALA A 874 21.35 -3.51 2.63
N ILE A 875 22.03 -3.26 3.77
CA ILE A 875 23.50 -3.28 3.86
C ILE A 875 24.02 -4.70 4.01
N SER A 876 23.29 -5.61 4.68
CA SER A 876 23.70 -7.02 4.85
C SER A 876 23.75 -7.81 3.52
N LEU A 877 23.06 -7.33 2.47
CA LEU A 877 23.07 -7.97 1.14
C LEU A 877 24.35 -7.75 0.33
N VAL A 878 25.15 -6.73 0.66
CA VAL A 878 26.41 -6.44 -0.05
C VAL A 878 27.62 -7.12 0.61
N GLU A 879 27.53 -7.43 1.91
CA GLU A 879 28.65 -8.06 2.65
C GLU A 879 28.63 -9.61 2.63
N GLY A 880 27.56 -10.23 2.18
CA GLY A 880 27.32 -11.68 2.32
C GLY A 880 28.12 -12.64 1.41
N LYS A 881 28.97 -12.18 0.48
CA LYS A 881 29.66 -13.09 -0.48
C LYS A 881 31.19 -12.97 -0.55
N LEU A 882 31.85 -12.35 0.43
CA LEU A 882 33.33 -12.28 0.43
C LEU A 882 34.03 -13.04 1.56
N SER A 883 33.33 -13.94 2.27
CA SER A 883 34.00 -14.77 3.28
C SER A 883 33.47 -16.21 3.33
N GLN A 884 33.85 -17.01 2.33
CA GLN A 884 33.84 -18.47 2.42
C GLN A 884 35.27 -19.07 2.43
N SER A 885 36.18 -18.39 3.06
CA SER A 885 37.42 -19.03 3.53
C SER A 885 37.84 -18.34 4.82
N ASP A 886 37.34 -18.81 5.92
CA ASP A 886 38.03 -18.90 7.21
C ASP A 886 36.98 -19.05 8.36
N LYS A 887 36.49 -20.27 8.48
CA LYS A 887 35.91 -20.70 9.75
C LYS A 887 37.07 -21.06 10.68
N ASN A 888 37.46 -20.10 11.48
CA ASN A 888 38.04 -20.29 12.83
C ASN A 888 38.69 -18.96 13.29
N HIS A 889 37.93 -18.00 13.78
CA HIS A 889 38.41 -17.09 14.81
C HIS A 889 37.27 -16.69 15.72
N VAL A 890 37.45 -17.04 16.99
CA VAL A 890 36.68 -16.67 18.16
C VAL A 890 36.49 -15.14 18.20
N GLN A 891 35.26 -14.66 18.35
CA GLN A 891 34.98 -13.27 18.66
C GLN A 891 35.65 -12.87 19.98
N GLN A 892 36.75 -12.16 19.89
CA GLN A 892 37.28 -11.41 21.03
C GLN A 892 36.60 -10.03 21.07
N THR A 893 35.85 -9.81 22.11
CA THR A 893 35.34 -8.50 22.50
C THR A 893 36.54 -7.57 22.67
N ILE A 894 36.66 -6.48 21.87
CA ILE A 894 37.65 -5.44 22.05
C ILE A 894 37.26 -4.67 23.32
N VAL A 895 37.90 -5.00 24.41
CA VAL A 895 37.93 -4.20 25.62
C VAL A 895 38.88 -3.03 25.40
N ASN A 896 38.34 -1.82 25.46
CA ASN A 896 39.13 -0.59 25.35
C ASN A 896 39.87 -0.36 26.65
N ASP A 897 41.11 -0.89 26.75
CA ASP A 897 42.00 -0.77 27.93
C ASP A 897 42.81 0.53 27.88
N GLY A 898 42.16 1.64 27.64
CA GLY A 898 42.76 2.95 27.89
C GLY A 898 42.32 3.46 29.29
N PRO A 899 43.22 3.97 30.09
CA PRO A 899 42.87 4.51 31.40
C PRO A 899 41.87 5.65 31.23
N LYS A 900 40.65 5.51 31.77
CA LYS A 900 39.63 6.55 31.78
C LYS A 900 40.13 7.72 32.64
N VAL A 901 40.67 8.75 31.95
CA VAL A 901 41.09 9.99 32.62
C VAL A 901 39.88 10.84 32.95
N GLY A 902 39.61 11.04 34.20
CA GLY A 902 38.53 11.89 34.69
C GLY A 902 38.75 13.37 34.31
N ARG A 903 37.69 14.12 34.11
CA ARG A 903 37.71 15.52 33.67
C ARG A 903 38.58 16.44 34.57
N ASN A 904 38.78 16.11 35.84
CA ASN A 904 39.58 16.84 36.80
C ASN A 904 40.96 16.22 37.07
N ASP A 905 41.30 15.10 36.47
CA ASP A 905 42.59 14.43 36.65
C ASP A 905 43.73 15.15 35.93
N PRO A 906 45.00 14.93 36.33
CA PRO A 906 46.16 15.47 35.61
C PRO A 906 46.15 14.99 34.16
N CYS A 907 46.44 15.88 33.25
CA CYS A 907 46.42 15.52 31.81
C CYS A 907 47.56 14.57 31.49
N PRO A 908 47.31 13.44 30.79
CA PRO A 908 48.33 12.45 30.44
C PRO A 908 49.42 12.99 29.48
N CYS A 909 49.26 14.18 28.93
CA CYS A 909 50.28 14.83 28.10
C CYS A 909 51.47 15.43 28.88
N GLY A 910 51.50 15.32 30.21
CA GLY A 910 52.60 15.80 31.07
C GLY A 910 52.58 17.33 31.31
N SER A 911 51.54 18.06 30.92
CA SER A 911 51.48 19.53 31.03
C SER A 911 51.22 20.05 32.45
N GLY A 912 51.00 19.19 33.48
CA GLY A 912 50.64 19.56 34.85
C GLY A 912 49.25 20.19 35.00
N LYS A 913 48.47 20.34 33.94
CA LYS A 913 47.14 20.92 33.95
C LYS A 913 46.06 19.80 34.03
N LYS A 914 44.88 20.13 34.58
CA LYS A 914 43.72 19.20 34.58
C LYS A 914 43.29 18.88 33.15
N TYR A 915 42.84 17.66 32.92
CA TYR A 915 42.47 17.16 31.57
C TYR A 915 41.49 18.09 30.83
N LYS A 916 40.43 18.59 31.51
CA LYS A 916 39.48 19.57 30.95
C LYS A 916 40.08 20.91 30.52
N ASN A 917 41.28 21.27 31.05
CA ASN A 917 41.95 22.54 30.72
C ASN A 917 43.15 22.33 29.81
N CYS A 918 43.31 21.14 29.24
CA CYS A 918 44.41 20.78 28.35
C CYS A 918 43.86 19.95 27.15
N CYS A 919 44.18 18.69 27.05
CA CYS A 919 43.77 17.85 25.90
C CYS A 919 42.24 17.57 25.81
N GLY A 920 41.54 17.65 26.95
CA GLY A 920 40.07 17.48 27.01
C GLY A 920 39.28 18.82 26.93
N ARG A 921 39.88 19.90 26.39
CA ARG A 921 39.21 21.20 26.29
C ARG A 921 38.15 21.28 25.20
N ASN A 922 38.23 20.42 24.20
CA ASN A 922 37.35 20.40 23.03
C ASN A 922 36.50 19.08 22.91
N GLN A 923 36.43 18.31 24.05
CA GLN A 923 35.53 17.15 24.16
C GLN A 923 34.37 17.43 25.10
#